data_60734c7d0ed9af0b505a97034d297b4b
#
_entry.id   60734c7d0ed9af0b505a97034d297b4b
#
_cell.length_a   1.000
_cell.length_b   1.000
_cell.length_c   1.000
_cell.angle_alpha   90.00
_cell.angle_beta   90.00
_cell.angle_gamma   90.00
#
_symmetry.space_group_name_H-M   'P 1'
#
loop_
_entity.id
_entity.type
_entity.pdbx_description
1 polymer ?
#
loop_
_entity_poly.entity_id
_entity_poly.type
_entity_poly.pdbx_seq_one_letter_code
_entity_poly.pdbx_strand_id
1 'polypeptide(L)'
;MGXPLPGLAKAGRHAPATWILLVLLWGPGLLTGRVLSGHYGAGRAAIVATPSSLPEHWWTIMTSVFWERGLAGYLIGTLLLLIVGIPAERRLGGRRFLIAGFTAQVVGVVMAIGMVHGIHNLLGDWSTQLLRQSFVGPSAFVFGAALAATTTLGVLWRRRLRLIFFVLLILLALYSGSFPDLVRLGAATVGVFLGPLLFNRAPRVSAPVASRREARVLVALIVAASAVGPVLAGLLPHAVGPLSVLRYLFTNIQTVDPQTLQALCADPTQVKDCAEAQLQLRAGAGGIFMSILPSVLLLIVADGLRRGRRFAWYAALAIQGGLAILAGSYIAAALMPARPGXHPSDGLGAVDITAQYHPLSLILPLLVPVLLVVLLLMTRRLFGVSAPPKTYLALALSLVFTAVVLSVIYVLAGLSLAQGFSPAPGLPELLADLPDRFLPLGYLLDLSPAFVPQSGAAVILYEGIGITFWIITAVLILRSFXRPAHNAQGSDVARARAILKTTEGSSLSWMTQWSGNSYWFSNSGNSFIAYRVLSGIALTLGPPVGPPSELGRTIDEFTHHATEKGWTPCFYSVPPSTKDATEKLGXGSVQVAQETILDLATLSFTGKKFQDIRTALNKAAKEGIHTQWVSYPDAPLAIADQIHAISEEWVADXKMPEMGFTLGGIEEINDPEVRCLLAVDDQHTIHAIASWLPVYRDGTIVGWTLDFMRRRSTGFRASIEFLIASAALSFKEDGYEFLSLSGAPLARIEQTGTDPVAEGTAQRRAGLDRLLEQXGAILEPVYGFKSLLTFKSKFQPRYEPLFMVYPDAAALPSIANAVGRAYLSKASIRESLNLAGKIIRLPSKESTR
;
A
#
# COMPACT_ATOMS: atom_id res chain seq x y z
N MET A 1 -2.93 -15.31 30.62
CA MET A 1 -2.84 -13.87 30.89
C MET A 1 -1.49 -13.38 30.42
N GLY A 2 -1.51 -12.80 29.24
CA GLY A 2 -0.25 -12.51 28.57
C GLY A 2 0.48 -11.25 29.03
N UNK A 3 1.67 -11.28 29.17
CA UNK A 3 2.44 -10.31 29.41
C UNK A 3 2.27 -9.36 28.46
N PRO A 4 2.46 -8.30 28.86
CA PRO A 4 2.42 -7.20 27.92
C PRO A 4 3.53 -7.34 26.87
N LEU A 5 3.16 -7.15 25.66
CA LEU A 5 4.09 -7.18 24.54
C LEU A 5 5.31 -6.30 24.82
N PRO A 6 6.52 -6.78 24.59
CA PRO A 6 7.73 -5.97 24.89
C PRO A 6 7.74 -4.63 24.18
N GLY A 7 7.04 -4.50 23.07
CA GLY A 7 6.88 -3.24 22.35
C GLY A 7 6.09 -2.19 23.10
N LEU A 8 5.12 -2.59 23.90
CA LEU A 8 4.31 -1.66 24.70
C LEU A 8 5.09 -1.04 25.85
N ALA A 9 5.96 -1.85 26.50
CA ALA A 9 6.83 -1.34 27.56
C ALA A 9 7.82 -0.31 27.02
N LYS A 10 8.41 -0.57 25.85
CA LYS A 10 9.30 0.39 25.19
C LYS A 10 8.55 1.66 24.74
N ALA A 11 7.35 1.50 24.24
CA ALA A 11 6.51 2.63 23.83
C ALA A 11 6.17 3.51 25.05
N GLY A 12 5.89 2.88 26.19
CA GLY A 12 5.61 3.60 27.43
C GLY A 12 6.79 4.43 27.94
N ARG A 13 8.02 3.95 27.73
CA ARG A 13 9.21 4.70 28.12
C ARG A 13 9.47 5.92 27.24
N HIS A 14 9.04 5.88 25.97
CA HIS A 14 9.30 6.96 25.02
C HIS A 14 8.13 7.93 24.86
N ALA A 15 6.99 7.65 25.48
CA ALA A 15 5.80 8.47 25.35
C ALA A 15 5.08 8.61 26.70
N PRO A 16 5.77 9.15 27.74
CA PRO A 16 5.15 9.23 29.08
C PRO A 16 3.95 10.12 29.14
N ALA A 17 3.90 11.25 28.39
CA ALA A 17 2.78 12.18 28.42
C ALA A 17 1.50 11.52 27.89
N THR A 18 1.62 10.71 26.84
CA THR A 18 0.47 9.99 26.28
C THR A 18 -0.11 9.01 27.30
N TRP A 19 0.75 8.27 28.01
CA TRP A 19 0.28 7.33 29.02
C TRP A 19 -0.34 8.03 30.22
N ILE A 20 0.21 9.20 30.62
CA ILE A 20 -0.42 10.02 31.67
C ILE A 20 -1.80 10.48 31.23
N LEU A 21 -1.96 10.93 29.98
CA LEU A 21 -3.25 11.34 29.44
C LEU A 21 -4.25 10.18 29.42
N LEU A 22 -3.80 8.97 29.10
CA LEU A 22 -4.66 7.77 29.11
C LEU A 22 -5.15 7.48 30.53
N VAL A 23 -4.28 7.59 31.53
CA VAL A 23 -4.66 7.38 32.92
C VAL A 23 -5.68 8.45 33.36
N LEU A 24 -5.45 9.71 33.01
CA LEU A 24 -6.35 10.81 33.35
C LEU A 24 -7.69 10.71 32.60
N LEU A 25 -7.71 10.10 31.42
CA LEU A 25 -8.95 9.86 30.69
C LEU A 25 -9.78 8.75 31.33
N TRP A 26 -9.15 7.59 31.60
CA TRP A 26 -9.86 6.41 32.11
C TRP A 26 -10.15 6.49 33.62
N GLY A 27 -9.29 7.15 34.41
CA GLY A 27 -9.44 7.20 35.86
C GLY A 27 -10.74 7.83 36.27
N PRO A 28 -10.96 9.13 35.97
CA PRO A 28 -12.23 9.77 36.32
C PRO A 28 -13.45 9.11 35.70
N GLY A 29 -13.32 8.61 34.44
CA GLY A 29 -14.43 7.93 33.78
C GLY A 29 -14.86 6.67 34.51
N LEU A 30 -13.90 5.85 34.95
CA LEU A 30 -14.21 4.63 35.71
C LEU A 30 -14.73 4.93 37.10
N LEU A 31 -14.12 5.92 37.76
CA LEU A 31 -14.53 6.29 39.14
C LEU A 31 -15.95 6.86 39.21
N THR A 32 -16.36 7.58 38.16
CA THR A 32 -17.71 8.18 38.11
C THR A 32 -18.73 7.27 37.40
N GLY A 33 -18.31 6.15 36.86
CA GLY A 33 -19.16 5.22 36.11
C GLY A 33 -19.58 5.70 34.73
N ARG A 34 -19.02 6.78 34.22
CA ARG A 34 -19.43 7.39 32.95
C ARG A 34 -18.93 6.60 31.73
N VAL A 35 -17.93 5.71 31.91
CA VAL A 35 -17.46 4.82 30.85
C VAL A 35 -18.62 3.93 30.36
N LEU A 36 -19.44 3.42 31.29
CA LEU A 36 -20.52 2.49 30.92
C LEU A 36 -21.86 3.20 30.67
N SER A 37 -22.12 4.29 31.36
CA SER A 37 -23.46 4.94 31.29
C SER A 37 -23.66 5.75 30.00
N GLY A 38 -22.64 6.43 29.51
CA GLY A 38 -22.74 7.24 28.30
C GLY A 38 -23.48 8.56 28.47
N HIS A 39 -24.05 8.80 29.65
CA HIS A 39 -24.78 10.02 29.95
C HIS A 39 -24.11 10.75 31.11
N TYR A 40 -24.06 12.07 31.01
CA TYR A 40 -23.42 12.90 32.03
C TYR A 40 -24.39 13.39 33.14
N GLY A 41 -25.68 13.30 32.89
CA GLY A 41 -26.68 13.67 33.87
C GLY A 41 -26.61 15.13 34.30
N ALA A 42 -26.82 15.39 35.60
CA ALA A 42 -26.84 16.74 36.15
C ALA A 42 -25.51 17.47 36.11
N GLY A 43 -24.39 16.72 36.02
CA GLY A 43 -23.06 17.30 35.96
C GLY A 43 -22.54 17.62 34.54
N ARG A 44 -23.39 17.50 33.55
CA ARG A 44 -22.97 17.65 32.13
C ARG A 44 -22.37 19.02 31.84
N ALA A 45 -22.98 20.10 32.30
CA ALA A 45 -22.52 21.46 32.00
C ALA A 45 -21.12 21.74 32.55
N ALA A 46 -20.73 21.07 33.63
CA ALA A 46 -19.41 21.24 34.25
C ALA A 46 -18.33 20.35 33.60
N ILE A 47 -18.70 19.45 32.69
CA ILE A 47 -17.78 18.47 32.06
C ILE A 47 -17.58 18.74 30.60
N VAL A 48 -18.65 18.97 29.84
CA VAL A 48 -18.59 19.08 28.38
C VAL A 48 -18.41 20.53 27.95
N ALA A 49 -17.64 20.75 26.88
CA ALA A 49 -17.53 22.08 26.26
C ALA A 49 -18.67 22.26 25.26
N THR A 50 -19.40 23.35 25.39
CA THR A 50 -20.51 23.70 24.51
C THR A 50 -20.31 25.11 23.98
N PRO A 51 -21.03 25.52 22.91
CA PRO A 51 -20.95 26.90 22.44
C PRO A 51 -21.40 27.94 23.51
N SER A 52 -22.12 27.52 24.55
CA SER A 52 -22.55 28.40 25.64
C SER A 52 -21.73 28.24 26.93
N SER A 53 -20.58 27.53 26.86
CA SER A 53 -19.72 27.31 28.04
C SER A 53 -19.09 28.57 28.59
N LEU A 54 -18.82 29.57 27.74
CA LEU A 54 -18.25 30.83 28.17
C LEU A 54 -19.35 31.80 28.60
N PRO A 55 -19.19 32.53 29.73
CA PRO A 55 -18.05 32.52 30.68
C PRO A 55 -18.22 31.61 31.89
N GLU A 56 -19.39 31.03 32.10
CA GLU A 56 -19.74 30.37 33.37
C GLU A 56 -18.98 29.09 33.63
N HIS A 57 -18.75 28.31 32.59
CA HIS A 57 -18.04 27.02 32.69
C HIS A 57 -16.76 27.04 31.84
N TRP A 58 -15.95 28.05 32.02
CA TRP A 58 -14.78 28.33 31.21
C TRP A 58 -13.75 27.18 31.26
N TRP A 59 -13.68 26.44 32.39
CA TRP A 59 -12.72 25.36 32.57
C TRP A 59 -12.96 24.18 31.60
N THR A 60 -14.17 24.01 31.10
CA THR A 60 -14.51 22.91 30.20
C THR A 60 -13.75 22.99 28.86
N ILE A 61 -13.31 24.21 28.49
CA ILE A 61 -12.50 24.39 27.29
C ILE A 61 -11.25 23.54 27.37
N MET A 62 -10.65 23.39 28.57
CA MET A 62 -9.45 22.58 28.76
C MET A 62 -9.76 21.17 29.30
N THR A 63 -10.60 21.07 30.32
CA THR A 63 -10.81 19.81 31.04
C THR A 63 -11.65 18.81 30.27
N SER A 64 -12.37 19.22 29.23
CA SER A 64 -13.12 18.29 28.39
C SER A 64 -12.23 17.24 27.71
N VAL A 65 -10.92 17.47 27.63
CA VAL A 65 -9.95 16.48 27.11
C VAL A 65 -10.01 15.16 27.89
N PHE A 66 -10.31 15.23 29.19
CA PHE A 66 -10.21 14.08 30.09
C PHE A 66 -11.49 13.25 30.19
N TRP A 67 -12.50 13.55 29.40
CA TRP A 67 -13.77 12.84 29.41
C TRP A 67 -14.12 12.35 28.02
N GLU A 68 -14.95 11.31 27.92
CA GLU A 68 -15.47 10.80 26.66
C GLU A 68 -16.92 10.34 26.84
N ARG A 69 -17.57 9.96 25.74
CA ARG A 69 -18.97 9.55 25.75
C ARG A 69 -19.06 8.03 25.61
N GLY A 70 -19.41 7.35 26.71
CA GLY A 70 -19.63 5.94 26.71
C GLY A 70 -18.38 5.11 26.41
N LEU A 71 -18.53 3.81 26.46
CA LEU A 71 -17.41 2.87 26.22
C LEU A 71 -16.81 3.04 24.82
N ALA A 72 -17.68 3.21 23.80
CA ALA A 72 -17.19 3.39 22.41
C ALA A 72 -16.33 4.64 22.30
N GLY A 73 -16.74 5.76 22.92
CA GLY A 73 -15.93 6.98 22.92
C GLY A 73 -14.60 6.80 23.60
N TYR A 74 -14.57 6.13 24.76
CA TYR A 74 -13.33 5.86 25.49
C TYR A 74 -12.39 4.97 24.67
N LEU A 75 -12.91 3.96 23.99
CA LEU A 75 -12.10 3.07 23.16
C LEU A 75 -11.52 3.82 21.96
N ILE A 76 -12.32 4.63 21.28
CA ILE A 76 -11.87 5.43 20.12
C ILE A 76 -10.83 6.45 20.54
N GLY A 77 -11.06 7.14 21.65
CA GLY A 77 -10.10 8.11 22.19
C GLY A 77 -8.78 7.47 22.57
N THR A 78 -8.84 6.27 23.16
CA THR A 78 -7.64 5.50 23.50
C THR A 78 -6.86 5.10 22.23
N LEU A 79 -7.55 4.59 21.21
CA LEU A 79 -6.91 4.23 19.95
C LEU A 79 -6.25 5.45 19.29
N LEU A 80 -6.92 6.59 19.33
CA LEU A 80 -6.39 7.82 18.76
C LEU A 80 -5.12 8.27 19.49
N LEU A 81 -5.14 8.23 20.81
CA LEU A 81 -3.96 8.56 21.62
C LEU A 81 -2.80 7.60 21.34
N LEU A 82 -3.08 6.31 21.19
CA LEU A 82 -2.02 5.32 20.94
C LEU A 82 -1.48 5.40 19.51
N ILE A 83 -2.35 5.54 18.50
CA ILE A 83 -1.94 5.49 17.11
C ILE A 83 -1.35 6.82 16.65
N VAL A 84 -1.94 7.94 17.05
CA VAL A 84 -1.53 9.27 16.59
C VAL A 84 -0.74 10.00 17.67
N GLY A 85 -1.17 9.90 18.92
CA GLY A 85 -0.55 10.63 20.04
C GLY A 85 0.87 10.19 20.35
N ILE A 86 1.13 8.89 20.38
CA ILE A 86 2.48 8.38 20.68
C ILE A 86 3.49 8.83 19.62
N PRO A 87 3.23 8.65 18.30
CA PRO A 87 4.16 9.19 17.30
C PRO A 87 4.35 10.70 17.39
N ALA A 88 3.29 11.46 17.66
CA ALA A 88 3.40 12.91 17.80
C ALA A 88 4.27 13.29 19.00
N GLU A 89 4.10 12.62 20.13
CA GLU A 89 4.93 12.86 21.31
C GLU A 89 6.38 12.52 21.06
N ARG A 90 6.66 11.41 20.37
CA ARG A 90 8.03 11.02 20.02
C ARG A 90 8.72 12.08 19.19
N ARG A 91 7.99 12.71 18.27
CA ARG A 91 8.54 13.75 17.39
C ARG A 91 8.74 15.08 18.12
N LEU A 92 7.76 15.47 18.95
CA LEU A 92 7.77 16.77 19.65
C LEU A 92 8.55 16.74 20.94
N GLY A 93 8.57 15.60 21.65
CA GLY A 93 8.98 15.52 23.05
C GLY A 93 7.81 15.81 23.97
N GLY A 94 7.88 15.31 25.20
CA GLY A 94 6.76 15.40 26.14
C GLY A 94 6.26 16.83 26.41
N ARG A 95 7.20 17.76 26.64
CA ARG A 95 6.86 19.16 26.93
C ARG A 95 6.17 19.84 25.76
N ARG A 96 6.76 19.73 24.56
CA ARG A 96 6.17 20.35 23.36
C ARG A 96 4.83 19.70 22.99
N PHE A 97 4.72 18.39 23.19
CA PHE A 97 3.50 17.64 22.93
C PHE A 97 2.35 18.18 23.79
N LEU A 98 2.58 18.35 25.09
CA LEU A 98 1.57 18.88 26.01
C LEU A 98 1.21 20.33 25.68
N ILE A 99 2.19 21.17 25.39
CA ILE A 99 1.96 22.58 25.02
C ILE A 99 1.13 22.64 23.74
N ALA A 100 1.54 21.90 22.71
CA ALA A 100 0.85 21.91 21.41
C ALA A 100 -0.58 21.40 21.56
N GLY A 101 -0.76 20.29 22.26
CA GLY A 101 -2.08 19.67 22.43
C GLY A 101 -3.03 20.55 23.21
N PHE A 102 -2.63 21.07 24.37
CA PHE A 102 -3.50 21.90 25.19
C PHE A 102 -3.78 23.25 24.53
N THR A 103 -2.79 23.86 23.89
CA THR A 103 -3.00 25.12 23.16
C THR A 103 -3.98 24.91 22.02
N ALA A 104 -3.81 23.84 21.24
CA ALA A 104 -4.70 23.51 20.13
C ALA A 104 -6.12 23.24 20.65
N GLN A 105 -6.24 22.51 21.75
CA GLN A 105 -7.53 22.24 22.38
C GLN A 105 -8.25 23.53 22.78
N VAL A 106 -7.57 24.39 23.54
CA VAL A 106 -8.17 25.64 24.04
C VAL A 106 -8.54 26.56 22.88
N VAL A 107 -7.59 26.84 22.00
CA VAL A 107 -7.82 27.76 20.88
C VAL A 107 -8.81 27.15 19.87
N GLY A 108 -8.75 25.84 19.65
CA GLY A 108 -9.69 25.18 18.78
C GLY A 108 -11.12 25.25 19.26
N VAL A 109 -11.35 25.05 20.58
CA VAL A 109 -12.68 25.16 21.14
C VAL A 109 -13.15 26.61 21.05
N VAL A 110 -12.31 27.58 21.38
CA VAL A 110 -12.67 29.00 21.30
C VAL A 110 -12.98 29.39 19.85
N MET A 111 -12.17 28.97 18.90
CA MET A 111 -12.41 29.23 17.46
C MET A 111 -13.73 28.62 17.01
N ALA A 112 -14.03 27.40 17.45
CA ALA A 112 -15.28 26.72 17.09
C ALA A 112 -16.49 27.44 17.69
N ILE A 113 -16.40 27.88 18.95
CA ILE A 113 -17.47 28.65 19.60
C ILE A 113 -17.70 29.96 18.83
N GLY A 114 -16.64 30.68 18.52
CA GLY A 114 -16.72 31.91 17.73
C GLY A 114 -17.33 31.70 16.35
N MET A 115 -16.94 30.61 15.70
CA MET A 115 -17.46 30.26 14.38
C MET A 115 -18.97 29.96 14.45
N VAL A 116 -19.40 29.20 15.45
CA VAL A 116 -20.83 28.86 15.62
C VAL A 116 -21.66 30.13 15.81
N HIS A 117 -21.19 31.04 16.64
CA HIS A 117 -21.91 32.31 16.87
C HIS A 117 -21.85 33.22 15.65
N GLY A 118 -20.75 33.15 14.88
CA GLY A 118 -20.59 33.97 13.67
C GLY A 118 -21.46 33.52 12.50
N ILE A 119 -21.67 32.20 12.35
CA ILE A 119 -22.51 31.67 11.27
C ILE A 119 -23.97 31.49 11.69
N HIS A 120 -24.30 31.85 12.92
CA HIS A 120 -25.67 31.80 13.41
C HIS A 120 -26.57 32.64 12.49
N ASN A 121 -27.59 32.08 11.93
CA ASN A 121 -28.51 32.69 10.97
C ASN A 121 -28.03 32.67 9.51
N LEU A 122 -26.77 32.26 9.19
CA LEU A 122 -26.32 32.25 7.80
C LEU A 122 -26.60 30.93 7.11
N LEU A 123 -26.48 29.81 7.83
CA LEU A 123 -26.59 28.48 7.22
C LEU A 123 -27.77 27.68 7.78
N GLY A 124 -28.76 28.33 8.28
CA GLY A 124 -30.05 27.75 8.64
C GLY A 124 -29.97 26.73 9.77
N ASP A 125 -30.56 25.57 9.54
CA ASP A 125 -30.71 24.52 10.56
C ASP A 125 -29.38 23.98 11.09
N TRP A 126 -28.34 23.97 10.26
CA TRP A 126 -27.02 23.50 10.65
C TRP A 126 -26.48 24.34 11.83
N SER A 127 -26.52 25.66 11.70
CA SER A 127 -26.02 26.54 12.75
C SER A 127 -26.86 26.45 14.04
N THR A 128 -28.17 26.20 13.90
CA THR A 128 -29.04 26.00 15.07
C THR A 128 -28.67 24.71 15.82
N GLN A 129 -28.37 23.63 15.05
CA GLN A 129 -28.02 22.36 15.66
C GLN A 129 -26.64 22.41 16.32
N LEU A 130 -25.70 23.18 15.78
CA LEU A 130 -24.39 23.35 16.39
C LEU A 130 -24.46 23.96 17.80
N LEU A 131 -25.42 24.82 18.03
CA LEU A 131 -25.60 25.46 19.36
C LEU A 131 -25.99 24.45 20.45
N ARG A 132 -26.57 23.32 20.08
CA ARG A 132 -27.02 22.27 21.00
C ARG A 132 -26.01 21.19 21.26
N GLN A 133 -24.90 21.18 20.54
CA GLN A 133 -23.91 20.10 20.60
C GLN A 133 -22.82 20.44 21.60
N SER A 134 -22.06 19.41 21.96
CA SER A 134 -20.99 19.50 22.96
C SER A 134 -19.75 18.72 22.48
N PHE A 135 -18.62 19.10 23.06
CA PHE A 135 -17.33 18.47 22.77
C PHE A 135 -16.73 17.88 24.04
N VAL A 136 -16.29 16.60 23.93
CA VAL A 136 -15.46 15.94 24.93
C VAL A 136 -14.45 15.08 24.20
N GLY A 137 -13.36 14.75 24.89
CA GLY A 137 -12.37 13.80 24.41
C GLY A 137 -11.07 14.43 24.01
N PRO A 138 -10.05 13.58 23.81
CA PRO A 138 -8.70 14.03 23.46
C PRO A 138 -8.48 14.28 21.96
N SER A 139 -9.50 14.14 21.11
CA SER A 139 -9.30 14.18 19.67
C SER A 139 -8.71 15.52 19.19
N ALA A 140 -9.23 16.66 19.68
CA ALA A 140 -8.69 17.96 19.28
C ALA A 140 -7.24 18.12 19.75
N PHE A 141 -6.94 17.70 20.98
CA PHE A 141 -5.59 17.68 21.52
C PHE A 141 -4.64 16.89 20.60
N VAL A 142 -5.05 15.68 20.22
CA VAL A 142 -4.22 14.76 19.42
C VAL A 142 -4.00 15.32 18.03
N PHE A 143 -5.05 15.82 17.37
CA PHE A 143 -4.88 16.37 16.01
C PHE A 143 -4.02 17.63 16.01
N GLY A 144 -4.18 18.49 17.02
CA GLY A 144 -3.34 19.67 17.14
C GLY A 144 -1.88 19.32 17.34
N ALA A 145 -1.60 18.36 18.23
CA ALA A 145 -0.22 17.87 18.45
C ALA A 145 0.34 17.21 17.21
N ALA A 146 -0.46 16.42 16.50
CA ALA A 146 -0.03 15.73 15.28
C ALA A 146 0.35 16.74 14.19
N LEU A 147 -0.45 17.75 13.98
CA LEU A 147 -0.15 18.78 12.97
C LEU A 147 1.06 19.62 13.36
N ALA A 148 1.26 19.89 14.65
CA ALA A 148 2.49 20.54 15.13
C ALA A 148 3.70 19.63 14.88
N ALA A 149 3.56 18.31 15.06
CA ALA A 149 4.63 17.36 14.84
C ALA A 149 5.03 17.27 13.37
N THR A 150 4.15 17.62 12.44
CA THR A 150 4.48 17.59 10.99
C THR A 150 5.62 18.55 10.65
N THR A 151 5.87 19.57 11.48
CA THR A 151 6.99 20.50 11.30
C THR A 151 8.34 19.76 11.33
N THR A 152 8.45 18.65 12.06
CA THR A 152 9.68 17.86 12.16
C THR A 152 9.91 16.93 10.98
N LEU A 153 8.92 16.78 10.12
CA LEU A 153 8.99 15.87 8.98
C LEU A 153 9.66 16.53 7.78
N GLY A 154 10.19 15.71 6.87
CA GLY A 154 10.68 16.20 5.58
C GLY A 154 9.55 16.77 4.74
N VAL A 155 9.92 17.52 3.69
CA VAL A 155 8.99 18.27 2.83
C VAL A 155 7.87 17.35 2.30
N LEU A 156 8.26 16.16 1.82
CA LEU A 156 7.34 15.23 1.19
C LEU A 156 6.23 14.77 2.13
N TRP A 157 6.62 14.20 3.28
CA TRP A 157 5.65 13.66 4.24
C TRP A 157 4.92 14.74 5.01
N ARG A 158 5.57 15.88 5.26
CA ARG A 158 4.90 17.04 5.86
C ARG A 158 3.73 17.47 4.99
N ARG A 159 3.97 17.62 3.69
CA ARG A 159 2.93 18.03 2.72
C ARG A 159 1.80 17.00 2.66
N ARG A 160 2.16 15.72 2.56
CA ARG A 160 1.17 14.64 2.43
C ARG A 160 0.30 14.50 3.67
N LEU A 161 0.90 14.48 4.86
CA LEU A 161 0.14 14.30 6.10
C LEU A 161 -0.74 15.51 6.37
N ARG A 162 -0.23 16.72 6.14
CA ARG A 162 -1.06 17.92 6.28
C ARG A 162 -2.26 17.88 5.35
N LEU A 163 -2.04 17.49 4.10
CA LEU A 163 -3.12 17.38 3.12
C LEU A 163 -4.15 16.34 3.56
N ILE A 164 -3.71 15.16 3.96
CA ILE A 164 -4.62 14.08 4.39
C ILE A 164 -5.45 14.54 5.60
N PHE A 165 -4.79 15.06 6.63
CA PHE A 165 -5.50 15.47 7.86
C PHE A 165 -6.49 16.59 7.56
N PHE A 166 -6.07 17.62 6.82
CA PHE A 166 -6.97 18.76 6.55
C PHE A 166 -8.14 18.38 5.66
N VAL A 167 -7.90 17.58 4.60
CA VAL A 167 -8.99 17.18 3.72
C VAL A 167 -10.00 16.32 4.49
N LEU A 168 -9.52 15.37 5.30
CA LEU A 168 -10.41 14.53 6.11
C LEU A 168 -11.19 15.35 7.13
N LEU A 169 -10.54 16.30 7.82
CA LEU A 169 -11.21 17.11 8.82
C LEU A 169 -12.21 18.09 8.20
N ILE A 170 -11.86 18.66 7.04
CA ILE A 170 -12.79 19.52 6.30
C ILE A 170 -14.00 18.71 5.83
N LEU A 171 -13.78 17.51 5.32
CA LEU A 171 -14.88 16.65 4.89
C LEU A 171 -15.77 16.26 6.07
N LEU A 172 -15.18 15.94 7.24
CA LEU A 172 -15.96 15.65 8.43
C LEU A 172 -16.80 16.86 8.84
N ALA A 173 -16.22 18.07 8.80
CA ALA A 173 -16.96 19.28 9.14
C ALA A 173 -18.11 19.53 8.16
N LEU A 174 -17.91 19.24 6.89
CA LEU A 174 -18.92 19.51 5.86
C LEU A 174 -20.03 18.44 5.83
N TYR A 175 -19.69 17.17 6.04
CA TYR A 175 -20.66 16.08 6.00
C TYR A 175 -21.28 15.80 7.36
N SER A 176 -20.48 15.45 8.37
CA SER A 176 -20.96 15.23 9.72
C SER A 176 -21.43 16.53 10.36
N GLY A 177 -20.63 17.58 10.22
CA GLY A 177 -20.99 18.93 10.60
C GLY A 177 -21.27 19.12 12.08
N SER A 178 -20.70 18.28 12.95
CA SER A 178 -20.92 18.41 14.39
C SER A 178 -19.96 19.45 14.99
N PHE A 179 -20.32 19.95 16.19
CA PHE A 179 -19.45 20.86 16.91
C PHE A 179 -18.06 20.27 17.17
N PRO A 180 -17.92 18.99 17.57
CA PRO A 180 -16.59 18.38 17.69
C PRO A 180 -15.76 18.42 16.40
N ASP A 181 -16.39 18.31 15.23
CA ASP A 181 -15.66 18.37 13.96
C ASP A 181 -15.05 19.76 13.73
N LEU A 182 -15.79 20.81 14.11
CA LEU A 182 -15.27 22.18 14.02
C LEU A 182 -14.14 22.40 15.02
N VAL A 183 -14.25 21.84 16.22
CA VAL A 183 -13.19 21.92 17.24
C VAL A 183 -11.91 21.25 16.73
N ARG A 184 -12.03 20.05 16.16
CA ARG A 184 -10.90 19.31 15.62
C ARG A 184 -10.22 20.06 14.48
N LEU A 185 -11.01 20.64 13.57
CA LEU A 185 -10.48 21.42 12.46
C LEU A 185 -9.75 22.66 12.95
N GLY A 186 -10.32 23.36 13.92
CA GLY A 186 -9.67 24.50 14.55
C GLY A 186 -8.37 24.12 15.24
N ALA A 187 -8.38 23.01 15.97
CA ALA A 187 -7.18 22.51 16.65
C ALA A 187 -6.08 22.14 15.66
N ALA A 188 -6.43 21.49 14.54
CA ALA A 188 -5.45 21.16 13.51
C ALA A 188 -4.83 22.41 12.89
N THR A 189 -5.64 23.42 12.63
CA THR A 189 -5.17 24.71 12.09
C THR A 189 -4.18 25.37 13.05
N VAL A 190 -4.54 25.41 14.34
CA VAL A 190 -3.66 25.96 15.38
C VAL A 190 -2.34 25.17 15.43
N GLY A 191 -2.43 23.84 15.36
CA GLY A 191 -1.23 22.97 15.41
C GLY A 191 -0.24 23.25 14.30
N VAL A 192 -0.73 23.47 13.08
CA VAL A 192 0.13 23.77 11.94
C VAL A 192 0.93 25.05 12.18
N PHE A 193 0.28 26.09 12.71
CA PHE A 193 0.97 27.35 12.98
C PHE A 193 1.83 27.30 14.23
N LEU A 194 1.44 26.50 15.21
CA LEU A 194 2.16 26.37 16.48
C LEU A 194 3.46 25.58 16.33
N GLY A 195 3.52 24.61 15.41
CA GLY A 195 4.69 23.76 15.25
C GLY A 195 5.98 24.55 15.00
N PRO A 196 6.02 25.45 14.01
CA PRO A 196 7.23 26.26 13.79
C PRO A 196 7.60 27.13 14.99
N LEU A 197 6.60 27.65 15.72
CA LEU A 197 6.86 28.50 16.89
C LEU A 197 7.54 27.69 18.01
N LEU A 198 7.14 26.43 18.20
CA LEU A 198 7.72 25.58 19.24
C LEU A 198 9.18 25.26 18.96
N PHE A 199 9.58 25.24 17.70
CA PHE A 199 10.95 24.93 17.28
C PHE A 199 11.75 26.17 16.87
N ASN A 200 11.20 27.37 17.12
CA ASN A 200 11.81 28.64 16.75
C ASN A 200 12.20 28.71 15.27
N ARG A 201 11.32 28.20 14.41
CA ARG A 201 11.48 28.22 12.96
C ARG A 201 10.51 29.21 12.33
N ALA A 202 10.95 29.89 11.27
CA ALA A 202 10.04 30.72 10.50
C ALA A 202 8.99 29.84 9.82
N PRO A 203 7.71 30.25 9.80
CA PRO A 203 6.70 29.48 9.06
C PRO A 203 7.07 29.43 7.59
N ARG A 204 7.26 28.26 7.05
CA ARG A 204 7.59 28.07 5.64
C ARG A 204 6.31 27.81 4.84
N VAL A 205 6.03 28.70 3.91
CA VAL A 205 5.03 28.41 2.88
C VAL A 205 5.63 27.28 2.04
N SER A 206 4.89 26.19 1.88
CA SER A 206 5.38 25.02 1.19
C SER A 206 5.83 25.39 -0.23
N ALA A 207 7.01 24.90 -0.62
CA ALA A 207 7.51 25.09 -1.97
C ALA A 207 6.54 24.48 -2.99
N PRO A 208 6.40 25.07 -4.18
CA PRO A 208 5.52 24.47 -5.19
C PRO A 208 5.98 23.07 -5.54
N VAL A 209 5.03 22.19 -5.85
CA VAL A 209 5.30 20.79 -6.18
C VAL A 209 6.05 20.76 -7.52
N ALA A 210 7.33 20.36 -7.48
CA ALA A 210 8.19 20.33 -8.68
C ALA A 210 8.10 18.99 -9.41
N SER A 211 7.90 17.89 -8.68
CA SER A 211 7.91 16.55 -9.25
C SER A 211 6.53 16.20 -9.80
N ARG A 212 6.49 15.68 -11.02
CA ARG A 212 5.27 15.13 -11.62
C ARG A 212 4.70 14.03 -10.76
N ARG A 213 5.57 13.17 -10.26
CA ARG A 213 5.17 12.04 -9.46
C ARG A 213 4.48 12.48 -8.15
N GLU A 214 5.07 13.47 -7.48
CA GLU A 214 4.48 13.97 -6.24
C GLU A 214 3.14 14.66 -6.51
N ALA A 215 3.04 15.40 -7.61
CA ALA A 215 1.76 16.00 -8.01
C ALA A 215 0.68 14.95 -8.22
N ARG A 216 1.02 13.83 -8.86
CA ARG A 216 0.10 12.69 -9.04
C ARG A 216 -0.37 12.13 -7.70
N VAL A 217 0.56 11.95 -6.76
CA VAL A 217 0.24 11.44 -5.42
C VAL A 217 -0.72 12.38 -4.70
N LEU A 218 -0.46 13.69 -4.76
CA LEU A 218 -1.30 14.68 -4.08
C LEU A 218 -2.72 14.71 -4.66
N VAL A 219 -2.85 14.67 -5.99
CA VAL A 219 -4.17 14.63 -6.63
C VAL A 219 -4.90 13.34 -6.24
N ALA A 220 -4.19 12.21 -6.25
CA ALA A 220 -4.77 10.92 -5.87
C ALA A 220 -5.26 10.95 -4.42
N LEU A 221 -4.51 11.57 -3.51
CA LEU A 221 -4.89 11.69 -2.10
C LEU A 221 -6.15 12.54 -1.94
N ILE A 222 -6.25 13.64 -2.69
CA ILE A 222 -7.44 14.50 -2.64
C ILE A 222 -8.66 13.72 -3.11
N VAL A 223 -8.55 13.00 -4.22
CA VAL A 223 -9.67 12.19 -4.75
C VAL A 223 -10.03 11.07 -3.76
N ALA A 224 -9.04 10.39 -3.19
CA ALA A 224 -9.28 9.33 -2.23
C ALA A 224 -9.98 9.87 -0.97
N ALA A 225 -9.53 11.00 -0.46
CA ALA A 225 -10.14 11.62 0.72
C ALA A 225 -11.57 12.04 0.44
N SER A 226 -11.85 12.58 -0.76
CA SER A 226 -13.20 12.98 -1.14
C SER A 226 -14.16 11.78 -1.22
N ALA A 227 -13.64 10.58 -1.47
CA ALA A 227 -14.46 9.37 -1.52
C ALA A 227 -14.98 8.95 -0.15
N VAL A 228 -14.28 9.36 0.91
CA VAL A 228 -14.64 8.98 2.29
C VAL A 228 -15.86 9.77 2.79
N GLY A 229 -16.02 11.02 2.32
CA GLY A 229 -17.06 11.91 2.83
C GLY A 229 -18.48 11.36 2.75
N PRO A 230 -18.96 10.93 1.55
CA PRO A 230 -20.33 10.38 1.47
C PRO A 230 -20.53 9.12 2.29
N VAL A 231 -19.48 8.28 2.43
CA VAL A 231 -19.55 7.07 3.28
C VAL A 231 -19.74 7.50 4.75
N LEU A 232 -18.99 8.50 5.20
CA LEU A 232 -19.12 9.01 6.57
C LEU A 232 -20.53 9.56 6.81
N ALA A 233 -21.08 10.31 5.84
CA ALA A 233 -22.43 10.85 5.95
C ALA A 233 -23.48 9.73 6.04
N GLY A 234 -23.29 8.68 5.24
CA GLY A 234 -24.21 7.54 5.22
C GLY A 234 -24.14 6.69 6.48
N LEU A 235 -22.95 6.56 7.09
CA LEU A 235 -22.76 5.73 8.28
C LEU A 235 -23.11 6.46 9.57
N LEU A 236 -23.07 7.79 9.59
CA LEU A 236 -23.37 8.60 10.78
C LEU A 236 -24.85 8.95 10.80
N PRO A 237 -25.62 8.45 11.78
CA PRO A 237 -27.08 8.70 11.79
C PRO A 237 -27.46 10.15 12.05
N HIS A 238 -26.56 10.94 12.64
CA HIS A 238 -26.83 12.32 13.03
C HIS A 238 -25.98 13.33 12.26
N ALA A 239 -25.61 13.00 11.01
CA ALA A 239 -24.86 13.94 10.17
C ALA A 239 -25.73 15.15 9.84
N VAL A 240 -25.26 16.36 10.22
CA VAL A 240 -26.02 17.61 10.07
C VAL A 240 -25.26 18.66 9.26
N GLY A 241 -24.08 18.34 8.76
CA GLY A 241 -23.28 19.30 8.00
C GLY A 241 -23.94 19.72 6.70
N PRO A 242 -23.43 20.80 6.07
CA PRO A 242 -24.04 21.29 4.84
C PRO A 242 -24.03 20.32 3.66
N LEU A 243 -23.07 19.35 3.64
CA LEU A 243 -23.03 18.34 2.61
C LEU A 243 -23.80 17.06 2.97
N SER A 244 -24.38 16.99 4.18
CA SER A 244 -25.08 15.79 4.63
C SER A 244 -26.31 15.47 3.77
N VAL A 245 -26.84 16.44 3.08
CA VAL A 245 -27.98 16.25 2.17
C VAL A 245 -27.62 15.25 1.04
N LEU A 246 -26.33 15.14 0.70
CA LEU A 246 -25.87 14.21 -0.35
C LEU A 246 -26.05 12.74 0.05
N ARG A 247 -26.21 12.42 1.32
CA ARG A 247 -26.47 11.04 1.74
C ARG A 247 -27.74 10.47 1.11
N TYR A 248 -28.71 11.35 0.82
CA TYR A 248 -29.96 10.92 0.21
C TYR A 248 -29.79 10.49 -1.26
N LEU A 249 -28.63 10.83 -1.87
CA LEU A 249 -28.31 10.38 -3.21
C LEU A 249 -27.74 8.95 -3.22
N PHE A 250 -27.17 8.51 -2.10
CA PHE A 250 -26.44 7.23 -2.03
C PHE A 250 -27.10 6.21 -1.11
N THR A 251 -27.90 6.65 -0.17
CA THR A 251 -28.60 5.76 0.76
C THR A 251 -30.10 5.99 0.68
N ASN A 252 -30.82 4.94 0.45
CA ASN A 252 -32.28 4.97 0.51
C ASN A 252 -32.65 4.86 1.99
N ILE A 253 -32.49 5.97 2.72
CA ILE A 253 -32.66 5.99 4.16
C ILE A 253 -34.06 6.44 4.54
N GLN A 254 -35.07 5.72 4.11
CA GLN A 254 -36.33 5.81 4.80
C GLN A 254 -36.40 4.60 5.72
N THR A 255 -35.88 4.80 6.92
CA THR A 255 -36.03 3.82 7.98
C THR A 255 -37.50 3.74 8.34
N VAL A 256 -38.10 2.61 8.02
CA VAL A 256 -39.47 2.34 8.44
C VAL A 256 -39.45 2.09 9.93
N ASP A 257 -40.28 2.80 10.67
CA ASP A 257 -40.47 2.62 12.12
C ASP A 257 -40.80 1.13 12.38
N PRO A 258 -40.21 0.47 13.40
CA PRO A 258 -40.52 -0.92 13.69
C PRO A 258 -42.01 -1.20 13.94
N GLN A 259 -42.71 -0.27 14.57
CA GLN A 259 -44.15 -0.42 14.80
C GLN A 259 -44.95 -0.39 13.49
N THR A 260 -44.56 0.52 12.57
CA THR A 260 -45.19 0.61 11.26
C THR A 260 -44.90 -0.68 10.45
N LEU A 261 -43.69 -1.23 10.56
CA LEU A 261 -43.34 -2.47 9.89
C LEU A 261 -44.18 -3.64 10.41
N GLN A 262 -44.38 -3.75 11.73
CA GLN A 262 -45.22 -4.79 12.32
C GLN A 262 -46.67 -4.67 11.84
N ALA A 263 -47.19 -3.44 11.76
CA ALA A 263 -48.56 -3.23 11.28
C ALA A 263 -48.71 -3.62 9.80
N LEU A 264 -47.72 -3.27 8.96
CA LEU A 264 -47.70 -3.66 7.53
C LEU A 264 -47.63 -5.17 7.35
N CYS A 265 -46.75 -5.82 8.10
CA CYS A 265 -46.55 -7.26 7.95
C CYS A 265 -47.65 -8.10 8.57
N ALA A 266 -48.44 -7.52 9.48
CA ALA A 266 -49.62 -8.19 10.04
C ALA A 266 -50.83 -8.21 9.08
N ASP A 267 -50.86 -7.31 8.12
CA ASP A 267 -51.97 -7.19 7.15
C ASP A 267 -51.69 -8.10 5.93
N PRO A 268 -52.50 -9.15 5.74
CA PRO A 268 -52.27 -10.05 4.59
C PRO A 268 -52.53 -9.42 3.23
N THR A 269 -53.16 -8.25 3.17
CA THR A 269 -53.39 -7.54 1.87
C THR A 269 -52.18 -6.69 1.48
N GLN A 270 -51.18 -6.53 2.38
CA GLN A 270 -50.02 -5.69 2.12
C GLN A 270 -48.72 -6.49 2.18
N VAL A 271 -48.75 -7.72 1.64
CA VAL A 271 -47.56 -8.59 1.61
C VAL A 271 -46.41 -7.95 0.83
N LYS A 272 -46.73 -7.30 -0.30
CA LYS A 272 -45.71 -6.64 -1.12
C LYS A 272 -45.06 -5.46 -0.35
N ASP A 273 -45.89 -4.63 0.30
CA ASP A 273 -45.40 -3.48 1.06
C ASP A 273 -44.57 -3.96 2.25
N CYS A 274 -44.98 -5.05 2.91
CA CYS A 274 -44.19 -5.67 3.99
C CYS A 274 -42.84 -6.12 3.48
N ALA A 275 -42.76 -6.80 2.34
CA ALA A 275 -41.49 -7.27 1.79
C ALA A 275 -40.58 -6.14 1.41
N GLU A 276 -41.12 -5.08 0.82
CA GLU A 276 -40.35 -3.87 0.45
C GLU A 276 -39.79 -3.19 1.72
N ALA A 277 -40.58 -3.07 2.76
CA ALA A 277 -40.16 -2.46 4.01
C ALA A 277 -39.09 -3.31 4.70
N GLN A 278 -39.23 -4.64 4.67
CA GLN A 278 -38.24 -5.54 5.22
C GLN A 278 -36.91 -5.46 4.44
N LEU A 279 -36.98 -5.33 3.11
CA LEU A 279 -35.81 -5.15 2.26
C LEU A 279 -35.06 -3.86 2.63
N GLN A 280 -35.84 -2.77 2.84
CA GLN A 280 -35.26 -1.49 3.25
C GLN A 280 -34.62 -1.57 4.65
N LEU A 281 -35.28 -2.21 5.58
CA LEU A 281 -34.77 -2.38 6.95
C LEU A 281 -33.52 -3.23 7.05
N ARG A 282 -33.47 -4.32 6.28
CA ARG A 282 -32.26 -5.14 6.26
C ARG A 282 -31.07 -4.37 5.76
N ALA A 283 -31.32 -3.16 5.15
CA ALA A 283 -30.26 -2.47 4.44
C ALA A 283 -29.40 -3.54 3.80
N GLY A 284 -30.09 -4.43 3.05
CA GLY A 284 -29.50 -5.67 2.65
C GLY A 284 -28.12 -5.50 2.09
N ALA A 285 -27.35 -6.56 2.01
CA ALA A 285 -25.97 -6.49 1.51
C ALA A 285 -25.91 -5.73 0.17
N GLY A 286 -26.92 -5.91 -0.70
CA GLY A 286 -27.02 -5.19 -1.96
C GLY A 286 -27.17 -3.68 -1.81
N GLY A 287 -28.03 -3.24 -0.89
CA GLY A 287 -28.25 -1.82 -0.64
C GLY A 287 -27.03 -1.11 -0.07
N ILE A 288 -26.40 -1.72 0.92
CA ILE A 288 -25.18 -1.17 1.53
C ILE A 288 -24.07 -1.10 0.48
N PHE A 289 -23.88 -2.17 -0.28
CA PHE A 289 -22.85 -2.26 -1.33
C PHE A 289 -23.04 -1.16 -2.36
N MET A 290 -24.28 -1.00 -2.86
CA MET A 290 -24.55 -0.01 -3.89
C MET A 290 -24.40 1.43 -3.40
N SER A 291 -24.67 1.67 -2.11
CA SER A 291 -24.51 3.02 -1.56
C SER A 291 -23.04 3.41 -1.38
N ILE A 292 -22.17 2.46 -1.07
CA ILE A 292 -20.73 2.74 -0.91
C ILE A 292 -19.95 2.53 -2.21
N LEU A 293 -20.56 1.99 -3.26
CA LEU A 293 -19.87 1.66 -4.50
C LEU A 293 -19.18 2.85 -5.17
N PRO A 294 -19.83 4.04 -5.33
CA PRO A 294 -19.10 5.16 -5.93
C PRO A 294 -17.83 5.53 -5.16
N SER A 295 -17.86 5.46 -3.83
CA SER A 295 -16.68 5.75 -3.01
C SER A 295 -15.60 4.71 -3.21
N VAL A 296 -15.94 3.42 -3.27
CA VAL A 296 -14.99 2.35 -3.52
C VAL A 296 -14.36 2.50 -4.90
N LEU A 297 -15.18 2.83 -5.92
CA LEU A 297 -14.66 3.05 -7.27
C LEU A 297 -13.73 4.24 -7.33
N LEU A 298 -14.02 5.32 -6.59
CA LEU A 298 -13.14 6.48 -6.50
C LEU A 298 -11.81 6.13 -5.83
N LEU A 299 -11.83 5.27 -4.81
CA LEU A 299 -10.58 4.82 -4.18
C LEU A 299 -9.72 3.99 -5.15
N ILE A 300 -10.36 3.11 -5.92
CA ILE A 300 -9.66 2.32 -6.95
C ILE A 300 -9.08 3.25 -8.02
N VAL A 301 -9.86 4.21 -8.48
CA VAL A 301 -9.45 5.19 -9.48
C VAL A 301 -8.30 6.05 -8.93
N ALA A 302 -8.33 6.39 -7.63
CA ALA A 302 -7.24 7.15 -7.00
C ALA A 302 -5.91 6.38 -7.09
N ASP A 303 -5.93 5.05 -6.94
CA ASP A 303 -4.72 4.25 -7.14
C ASP A 303 -4.21 4.38 -8.58
N GLY A 304 -5.09 4.38 -9.56
CA GLY A 304 -4.72 4.61 -10.95
C GLY A 304 -4.18 6.01 -11.20
N LEU A 305 -4.75 7.02 -10.55
CA LEU A 305 -4.26 8.41 -10.64
C LEU A 305 -2.84 8.51 -10.07
N ARG A 306 -2.59 7.83 -8.95
CA ARG A 306 -1.24 7.80 -8.37
C ARG A 306 -0.22 7.26 -9.38
N ARG A 307 -0.63 6.33 -10.22
CA ARG A 307 0.23 5.73 -11.25
C ARG A 307 0.25 6.55 -12.55
N GLY A 308 -0.48 7.65 -12.62
CA GLY A 308 -0.52 8.53 -13.77
C GLY A 308 -1.35 8.01 -14.94
N ARG A 309 -2.23 7.06 -14.70
CA ARG A 309 -3.00 6.41 -15.76
C ARG A 309 -4.06 7.35 -16.35
N ARG A 310 -4.09 7.45 -17.68
CA ARG A 310 -5.06 8.27 -18.38
C ARG A 310 -6.49 7.72 -18.21
N PHE A 311 -6.63 6.41 -18.20
CA PHE A 311 -7.94 5.77 -17.96
C PHE A 311 -8.50 6.16 -16.60
N ALA A 312 -7.63 6.18 -15.56
CA ALA A 312 -8.05 6.60 -14.22
C ALA A 312 -8.48 8.06 -14.21
N TRP A 313 -7.82 8.92 -14.98
CA TRP A 313 -8.19 10.32 -15.08
C TRP A 313 -9.58 10.49 -15.70
N TYR A 314 -9.86 9.77 -16.80
CA TYR A 314 -11.18 9.81 -17.42
C TYR A 314 -12.26 9.25 -16.48
N ALA A 315 -11.94 8.16 -15.76
CA ALA A 315 -12.89 7.56 -14.83
C ALA A 315 -13.19 8.50 -13.66
N ALA A 316 -12.15 9.14 -13.10
CA ALA A 316 -12.33 10.11 -12.02
C ALA A 316 -13.16 11.30 -12.47
N LEU A 317 -12.86 11.80 -13.67
CA LEU A 317 -13.59 12.93 -14.26
C LEU A 317 -15.07 12.55 -14.48
N ALA A 318 -15.32 11.35 -14.99
CA ALA A 318 -16.69 10.87 -15.23
C ALA A 318 -17.44 10.71 -13.91
N ILE A 319 -16.84 10.15 -12.89
CA ILE A 319 -17.49 9.94 -11.59
C ILE A 319 -17.78 11.29 -10.92
N GLN A 320 -16.81 12.18 -10.87
CA GLN A 320 -16.99 13.48 -10.25
C GLN A 320 -17.95 14.37 -11.04
N GLY A 321 -17.85 14.32 -12.37
CA GLY A 321 -18.78 15.03 -13.24
C GLY A 321 -20.20 14.52 -13.07
N GLY A 322 -20.37 13.21 -13.01
CA GLY A 322 -21.66 12.59 -12.76
C GLY A 322 -22.25 12.99 -11.41
N LEU A 323 -21.41 13.01 -10.37
CA LEU A 323 -21.84 13.45 -9.04
C LEU A 323 -22.23 14.94 -9.04
N ALA A 324 -21.47 15.76 -9.77
CA ALA A 324 -21.80 17.18 -9.90
C ALA A 324 -23.14 17.40 -10.61
N ILE A 325 -23.36 16.69 -11.70
CA ILE A 325 -24.63 16.77 -12.46
C ILE A 325 -25.79 16.29 -11.59
N LEU A 326 -25.61 15.17 -10.89
CA LEU A 326 -26.65 14.60 -10.02
C LEU A 326 -26.97 15.55 -8.86
N ALA A 327 -25.96 16.11 -8.20
CA ALA A 327 -26.17 17.07 -7.12
C ALA A 327 -26.82 18.35 -7.64
N GLY A 328 -26.40 18.82 -8.81
CA GLY A 328 -26.99 20.01 -9.43
C GLY A 328 -28.45 19.82 -9.80
N SER A 329 -28.79 18.68 -10.39
CA SER A 329 -30.18 18.41 -10.76
C SER A 329 -31.08 18.23 -9.53
N TYR A 330 -30.54 17.62 -8.46
CA TYR A 330 -31.23 17.46 -7.19
C TYR A 330 -31.54 18.83 -6.57
N ILE A 331 -30.54 19.72 -6.55
CA ILE A 331 -30.66 21.08 -6.03
C ILE A 331 -31.65 21.91 -6.87
N ALA A 332 -31.56 21.81 -8.20
CA ALA A 332 -32.47 22.53 -9.10
C ALA A 332 -33.92 22.09 -8.91
N ALA A 333 -34.14 20.78 -8.70
CA ALA A 333 -35.46 20.25 -8.41
C ALA A 333 -35.99 20.76 -7.08
N ALA A 334 -35.10 20.88 -6.06
CA ALA A 334 -35.50 21.40 -4.74
C ALA A 334 -35.81 22.89 -4.76
N LEU A 335 -35.16 23.67 -5.63
CA LEU A 335 -35.38 25.12 -5.73
C LEU A 335 -36.52 25.49 -6.63
N MET A 336 -37.01 24.58 -7.47
CA MET A 336 -38.20 24.86 -8.33
C MET A 336 -39.47 24.86 -7.52
N PRO A 337 -40.43 25.75 -7.84
CA PRO A 337 -41.72 25.73 -7.16
C PRO A 337 -42.45 24.40 -7.38
N ALA A 338 -43.11 23.92 -6.35
CA ALA A 338 -43.84 22.64 -6.39
C ALA A 338 -44.88 22.65 -7.51
N ARG A 339 -44.79 21.65 -8.42
CA ARG A 339 -45.79 21.49 -9.49
C ARG A 339 -47.05 20.87 -8.92
N PRO A 340 -48.27 21.40 -9.27
CA PRO A 340 -49.50 20.77 -8.84
C PRO A 340 -49.58 19.34 -9.39
N GLY A 341 -49.81 18.37 -8.53
CA GLY A 341 -49.90 16.99 -8.90
C GLY A 341 -48.66 16.11 -8.65
N UNK A 342 -47.64 16.64 -8.38
CA UNK A 342 -46.59 15.92 -8.13
C UNK A 342 -46.70 15.35 -6.80
N HIS A 343 -46.78 14.20 -6.87
CA HIS A 343 -46.78 13.48 -5.59
C HIS A 343 -45.41 13.54 -4.96
N PRO A 344 -45.31 13.68 -3.65
CA PRO A 344 -44.02 13.71 -2.96
C PRO A 344 -43.21 12.42 -3.13
N SER A 345 -43.83 11.34 -3.57
CA SER A 345 -43.17 10.06 -3.79
C SER A 345 -42.45 9.93 -5.12
N ASP A 346 -42.58 10.91 -6.01
CA ASP A 346 -42.00 10.84 -7.35
C ASP A 346 -40.57 11.38 -7.35
N GLY A 347 -39.58 10.48 -7.50
CA GLY A 347 -38.20 10.84 -7.66
C GLY A 347 -37.51 11.18 -6.34
N LEU A 348 -36.48 12.00 -6.43
CA LEU A 348 -35.64 12.42 -5.33
C LEU A 348 -36.31 13.41 -4.37
N GLY A 349 -37.55 13.79 -4.67
CA GLY A 349 -38.27 14.78 -3.91
C GLY A 349 -38.94 14.28 -2.63
N ALA A 350 -38.63 13.08 -2.18
CA ALA A 350 -39.22 12.55 -0.94
C ALA A 350 -38.80 13.35 0.31
N VAL A 351 -37.74 14.14 0.21
CA VAL A 351 -37.25 15.00 1.29
C VAL A 351 -37.36 16.45 0.85
N ASP A 352 -38.10 17.24 1.63
CA ASP A 352 -38.23 18.68 1.36
C ASP A 352 -36.97 19.40 1.87
N ILE A 353 -35.99 19.54 0.99
CA ILE A 353 -34.68 20.13 1.29
C ILE A 353 -34.86 21.63 1.60
N THR A 354 -35.77 22.32 0.88
CA THR A 354 -35.96 23.78 1.03
C THR A 354 -36.51 24.16 2.38
N ALA A 355 -37.24 23.27 3.04
CA ALA A 355 -37.76 23.52 4.38
C ALA A 355 -36.67 23.46 5.47
N GLN A 356 -35.58 22.75 5.22
CA GLN A 356 -34.57 22.49 6.23
C GLN A 356 -33.28 23.30 6.05
N TYR A 357 -32.96 23.77 4.83
CA TYR A 357 -31.68 24.37 4.54
C TYR A 357 -31.81 25.73 3.89
N HIS A 358 -30.92 26.65 4.31
CA HIS A 358 -30.74 27.94 3.67
C HIS A 358 -30.28 27.74 2.20
N PRO A 359 -30.67 28.61 1.23
CA PRO A 359 -30.25 28.45 -0.16
C PRO A 359 -28.74 28.38 -0.37
N LEU A 360 -27.95 29.10 0.44
CA LEU A 360 -26.50 29.02 0.37
C LEU A 360 -25.98 27.63 0.72
N SER A 361 -26.59 26.94 1.69
CA SER A 361 -26.16 25.60 2.07
C SER A 361 -26.53 24.55 1.03
N LEU A 362 -27.50 24.82 0.17
CA LEU A 362 -27.83 23.91 -0.93
C LEU A 362 -26.80 23.93 -2.05
N ILE A 363 -26.09 25.07 -2.20
CA ILE A 363 -25.05 25.20 -3.24
C ILE A 363 -23.76 24.50 -2.80
N LEU A 364 -23.45 24.43 -1.51
CA LEU A 364 -22.23 23.85 -0.99
C LEU A 364 -22.01 22.39 -1.44
N PRO A 365 -23.03 21.50 -1.47
CA PRO A 365 -22.81 20.13 -1.95
C PRO A 365 -22.30 20.02 -3.38
N LEU A 366 -22.63 21.01 -4.22
CA LEU A 366 -22.15 21.04 -5.60
C LEU A 366 -20.69 21.45 -5.69
N LEU A 367 -20.17 22.19 -4.72
CA LEU A 367 -18.81 22.74 -4.76
C LEU A 367 -17.74 21.66 -4.74
N VAL A 368 -17.89 20.59 -3.91
CA VAL A 368 -16.86 19.57 -3.80
C VAL A 368 -16.62 18.82 -5.14
N PRO A 369 -17.66 18.24 -5.78
CA PRO A 369 -17.41 17.60 -7.08
C PRO A 369 -16.99 18.59 -8.17
N VAL A 370 -17.49 19.81 -8.16
CA VAL A 370 -17.09 20.83 -9.16
C VAL A 370 -15.63 21.20 -8.99
N LEU A 371 -15.18 21.42 -7.74
CA LEU A 371 -13.78 21.73 -7.47
C LEU A 371 -12.86 20.58 -7.87
N LEU A 372 -13.30 19.34 -7.67
CA LEU A 372 -12.53 18.17 -8.08
C LEU A 372 -12.48 18.04 -9.60
N VAL A 373 -13.55 18.33 -10.30
CA VAL A 373 -13.55 18.37 -11.77
C VAL A 373 -12.57 19.42 -12.26
N VAL A 374 -12.59 20.62 -11.68
CA VAL A 374 -11.67 21.70 -12.05
C VAL A 374 -10.22 21.26 -11.79
N LEU A 375 -9.94 20.67 -10.63
CA LEU A 375 -8.60 20.16 -10.29
C LEU A 375 -8.13 19.14 -11.32
N LEU A 376 -8.99 18.18 -11.69
CA LEU A 376 -8.64 17.15 -12.67
C LEU A 376 -8.38 17.75 -14.04
N LEU A 377 -9.19 18.73 -14.47
CA LEU A 377 -8.99 19.40 -15.75
C LEU A 377 -7.68 20.20 -15.76
N MET A 378 -7.37 20.88 -14.67
CA MET A 378 -6.13 21.67 -14.56
C MET A 378 -4.88 20.79 -14.53
N THR A 379 -5.00 19.54 -14.07
CA THR A 379 -3.88 18.60 -13.94
C THR A 379 -3.86 17.54 -15.03
N ARG A 380 -4.54 17.77 -16.13
CA ARG A 380 -4.65 16.82 -17.25
C ARG A 380 -3.30 16.27 -17.70
N ARG A 381 -2.27 17.13 -17.75
CA ARG A 381 -0.94 16.76 -18.26
C ARG A 381 -0.21 15.75 -17.39
N LEU A 382 -0.62 15.59 -16.12
CA LEU A 382 -0.01 14.63 -15.21
C LEU A 382 -0.38 13.17 -15.55
N PHE A 383 -1.51 12.96 -16.21
CA PHE A 383 -2.10 11.64 -16.40
C PHE A 383 -2.07 11.23 -17.87
N GLY A 384 -0.86 10.94 -18.35
CA GLY A 384 -0.65 10.60 -19.74
C GLY A 384 -0.28 9.15 -20.01
N VAL A 385 -0.17 8.31 -18.96
CA VAL A 385 0.24 6.92 -19.11
C VAL A 385 -0.95 6.10 -19.62
N SER A 386 -0.80 5.47 -20.78
CA SER A 386 -1.86 4.63 -21.33
C SER A 386 -1.36 3.20 -21.51
N ALA A 387 -2.26 2.25 -21.25
CA ALA A 387 -2.01 0.83 -21.52
C ALA A 387 -2.16 0.57 -23.02
N PRO A 388 -1.66 -0.58 -23.53
CA PRO A 388 -1.90 -0.92 -24.94
C PRO A 388 -3.39 -0.92 -25.26
N PRO A 389 -3.79 -0.51 -26.47
CA PRO A 389 -5.23 -0.42 -26.82
C PRO A 389 -5.99 -1.73 -26.65
N LYS A 390 -5.31 -2.86 -26.80
CA LYS A 390 -5.94 -4.19 -26.63
C LYS A 390 -6.41 -4.43 -25.20
N THR A 391 -5.77 -3.77 -24.19
CA THR A 391 -6.17 -3.89 -22.79
C THR A 391 -7.60 -3.34 -22.58
N TYR A 392 -7.89 -2.18 -23.16
CA TYR A 392 -9.21 -1.55 -23.00
C TYR A 392 -10.30 -2.32 -23.73
N LEU A 393 -9.98 -2.86 -24.91
CA LEU A 393 -10.93 -3.70 -25.64
C LEU A 393 -11.22 -4.99 -24.87
N ALA A 394 -10.18 -5.63 -24.34
CA ALA A 394 -10.33 -6.84 -23.51
C ALA A 394 -11.16 -6.55 -22.26
N LEU A 395 -10.93 -5.40 -21.63
CA LEU A 395 -11.70 -4.98 -20.46
C LEU A 395 -13.17 -4.79 -20.81
N ALA A 396 -13.44 -4.07 -21.88
CA ALA A 396 -14.82 -3.82 -22.33
C ALA A 396 -15.54 -5.12 -22.67
N LEU A 397 -14.88 -6.00 -23.41
CA LEU A 397 -15.45 -7.30 -23.77
C LEU A 397 -15.70 -8.18 -22.56
N SER A 398 -14.76 -8.17 -21.59
CA SER A 398 -14.93 -8.94 -20.35
C SER A 398 -16.11 -8.42 -19.52
N LEU A 399 -16.30 -7.10 -19.46
CA LEU A 399 -17.42 -6.50 -18.73
C LEU A 399 -18.76 -6.81 -19.41
N VAL A 400 -18.80 -6.73 -20.74
CA VAL A 400 -20.02 -7.07 -21.51
C VAL A 400 -20.34 -8.55 -21.32
N PHE A 401 -19.35 -9.42 -21.43
CA PHE A 401 -19.54 -10.86 -21.23
C PHE A 401 -20.07 -11.16 -19.82
N THR A 402 -19.48 -10.53 -18.81
CA THR A 402 -19.91 -10.71 -17.41
C THR A 402 -21.36 -10.25 -17.23
N ALA A 403 -21.70 -9.08 -17.79
CA ALA A 403 -23.06 -8.54 -17.71
C ALA A 403 -24.07 -9.49 -18.38
N VAL A 404 -23.72 -10.00 -19.55
CA VAL A 404 -24.62 -10.93 -20.30
C VAL A 404 -24.79 -12.24 -19.50
N VAL A 405 -23.71 -12.82 -18.99
CA VAL A 405 -23.77 -14.07 -18.21
C VAL A 405 -24.64 -13.87 -16.96
N LEU A 406 -24.39 -12.78 -16.22
CA LEU A 406 -25.16 -12.51 -15.00
C LEU A 406 -26.62 -12.20 -15.32
N SER A 407 -26.91 -11.55 -16.45
CA SER A 407 -28.29 -11.28 -16.89
C SER A 407 -29.01 -12.59 -17.20
N VAL A 408 -28.34 -13.52 -17.91
CA VAL A 408 -28.90 -14.84 -18.22
C VAL A 408 -29.16 -15.62 -16.92
N ILE A 409 -28.21 -15.60 -16.01
CA ILE A 409 -28.36 -16.28 -14.69
C ILE A 409 -29.57 -15.69 -13.94
N TYR A 410 -29.67 -14.36 -13.93
CA TYR A 410 -30.78 -13.68 -13.23
C TYR A 410 -32.15 -14.07 -13.82
N VAL A 411 -32.29 -14.04 -15.14
CA VAL A 411 -33.55 -14.36 -15.80
C VAL A 411 -33.89 -15.84 -15.58
N LEU A 412 -32.96 -16.75 -15.84
CA LEU A 412 -33.24 -18.18 -15.72
C LEU A 412 -33.50 -18.60 -14.28
N ALA A 413 -32.68 -18.13 -13.34
CA ALA A 413 -32.89 -18.45 -11.94
C ALA A 413 -34.09 -17.77 -11.36
N GLY A 414 -34.41 -16.56 -11.85
CA GLY A 414 -35.63 -15.84 -11.46
C GLY A 414 -36.88 -16.56 -11.89
N LEU A 415 -36.89 -17.15 -13.09
CA LEU A 415 -38.01 -17.98 -13.55
C LEU A 415 -38.14 -19.27 -12.73
N SER A 416 -36.99 -19.90 -12.39
CA SER A 416 -36.97 -21.10 -11.56
C SER A 416 -37.42 -20.82 -10.13
N LEU A 417 -37.09 -19.64 -9.61
CA LEU A 417 -37.39 -19.24 -8.22
C LEU A 417 -38.59 -18.27 -8.17
N ALA A 418 -39.46 -18.25 -9.20
CA ALA A 418 -40.55 -17.28 -9.30
C ALA A 418 -41.44 -17.29 -8.06
N GLN A 419 -41.63 -18.45 -7.43
CA GLN A 419 -42.45 -18.59 -6.23
C GLN A 419 -41.81 -17.94 -4.99
N GLY A 420 -40.51 -17.67 -5.05
CA GLY A 420 -39.81 -16.96 -4.00
C GLY A 420 -39.92 -15.45 -4.07
N PHE A 421 -40.57 -14.93 -5.08
CA PHE A 421 -40.83 -13.49 -5.27
C PHE A 421 -42.33 -13.22 -5.11
N SER A 422 -42.66 -11.98 -4.70
CA SER A 422 -44.03 -11.57 -4.53
C SER A 422 -44.27 -10.24 -5.27
N PRO A 423 -45.11 -10.18 -6.28
CA PRO A 423 -45.73 -11.28 -7.03
C PRO A 423 -44.72 -12.06 -7.88
N ALA A 424 -45.07 -13.29 -8.26
CA ALA A 424 -44.19 -14.12 -9.08
C ALA A 424 -43.91 -13.44 -10.41
N PRO A 425 -42.63 -13.18 -10.75
CA PRO A 425 -42.32 -12.46 -11.98
C PRO A 425 -42.33 -13.38 -13.19
N GLY A 426 -42.76 -12.84 -14.31
CA GLY A 426 -42.61 -13.47 -15.62
C GLY A 426 -41.37 -12.96 -16.32
N LEU A 427 -41.15 -13.44 -17.55
CA LEU A 427 -39.99 -13.01 -18.34
C LEU A 427 -39.97 -11.50 -18.61
N PRO A 428 -41.09 -10.84 -18.97
CA PRO A 428 -41.05 -9.39 -19.21
C PRO A 428 -40.65 -8.60 -17.95
N GLU A 429 -41.12 -9.01 -16.77
CA GLU A 429 -40.84 -8.32 -15.52
C GLU A 429 -39.36 -8.47 -15.14
N LEU A 430 -38.77 -9.67 -15.33
CA LEU A 430 -37.38 -9.90 -15.05
C LEU A 430 -36.48 -9.12 -16.02
N LEU A 431 -36.82 -9.08 -17.29
CA LEU A 431 -36.02 -8.31 -18.27
C LEU A 431 -36.09 -6.81 -18.00
N ALA A 432 -37.25 -6.31 -17.59
CA ALA A 432 -37.41 -4.89 -17.25
C ALA A 432 -36.61 -4.51 -15.97
N ASP A 433 -36.41 -5.46 -15.06
CA ASP A 433 -35.72 -5.23 -13.79
C ASP A 433 -34.19 -5.27 -13.94
N LEU A 434 -33.66 -5.85 -15.02
CA LEU A 434 -32.23 -6.04 -15.21
C LEU A 434 -31.41 -4.76 -15.02
N PRO A 435 -31.76 -3.61 -15.63
CA PRO A 435 -30.92 -2.41 -15.41
C PRO A 435 -30.81 -2.01 -13.95
N ASP A 436 -31.84 -2.19 -13.16
CA ASP A 436 -31.85 -1.80 -11.75
C ASP A 436 -30.98 -2.72 -10.90
N ARG A 437 -30.68 -3.95 -11.38
CA ARG A 437 -29.78 -4.86 -10.65
C ARG A 437 -28.31 -4.45 -10.80
N PHE A 438 -27.97 -3.80 -11.91
CA PHE A 438 -26.57 -3.42 -12.19
C PHE A 438 -26.26 -1.98 -11.84
N LEU A 439 -27.17 -1.06 -12.05
CA LEU A 439 -26.93 0.37 -11.87
C LEU A 439 -27.21 0.77 -10.42
N PRO A 440 -26.21 1.39 -9.72
CA PRO A 440 -26.44 1.79 -8.34
C PRO A 440 -27.62 2.74 -8.15
N LEU A 441 -27.79 3.70 -9.06
CA LEU A 441 -28.89 4.67 -8.97
C LEU A 441 -30.25 3.97 -9.16
N GLY A 442 -30.33 3.07 -10.13
CA GLY A 442 -31.55 2.29 -10.34
C GLY A 442 -31.90 1.45 -9.13
N TYR A 443 -30.88 0.80 -8.54
CA TYR A 443 -31.06 -0.04 -7.37
C TYR A 443 -31.56 0.76 -6.16
N LEU A 444 -30.94 1.91 -5.91
CA LEU A 444 -31.23 2.71 -4.72
C LEU A 444 -32.49 3.55 -4.86
N LEU A 445 -32.83 4.00 -6.06
CA LEU A 445 -33.95 4.92 -6.29
C LEU A 445 -35.24 4.21 -6.68
N ASP A 446 -35.24 2.91 -6.91
CA ASP A 446 -36.45 2.17 -7.25
C ASP A 446 -37.22 1.88 -5.96
N LEU A 447 -38.12 2.79 -5.64
CA LEU A 447 -38.95 2.69 -4.44
C LEU A 447 -40.20 1.84 -4.62
N SER A 448 -40.53 1.47 -5.89
CA SER A 448 -41.72 0.68 -6.21
C SER A 448 -41.38 -0.45 -7.19
N PRO A 449 -40.55 -1.43 -6.76
CA PRO A 449 -40.24 -2.53 -7.67
C PRO A 449 -41.44 -3.37 -8.00
N ALA A 450 -41.44 -3.92 -9.21
CA ALA A 450 -42.55 -4.73 -9.72
C ALA A 450 -42.71 -6.02 -8.91
N PHE A 451 -41.62 -6.53 -8.34
CA PHE A 451 -41.63 -7.73 -7.52
C PHE A 451 -40.48 -7.61 -6.49
N VAL A 452 -40.61 -8.29 -5.36
CA VAL A 452 -39.60 -8.28 -4.31
C VAL A 452 -39.33 -9.71 -3.87
N PRO A 453 -38.09 -10.03 -3.49
CA PRO A 453 -37.73 -11.38 -3.02
C PRO A 453 -38.27 -11.64 -1.62
N GLN A 454 -38.71 -12.87 -1.38
CA GLN A 454 -39.18 -13.31 -0.07
C GLN A 454 -38.42 -14.52 0.46
N SER A 455 -38.06 -15.47 -0.40
CA SER A 455 -37.27 -16.63 0.00
C SER A 455 -35.79 -16.28 0.11
N GLY A 456 -35.02 -17.07 0.86
CA GLY A 456 -33.58 -16.87 1.01
C GLY A 456 -32.84 -16.94 -0.32
N ALA A 457 -33.17 -17.92 -1.16
CA ALA A 457 -32.55 -18.07 -2.48
C ALA A 457 -32.86 -16.88 -3.38
N ALA A 458 -34.12 -16.38 -3.34
CA ALA A 458 -34.53 -15.23 -4.13
C ALA A 458 -33.81 -13.96 -3.68
N VAL A 459 -33.60 -13.77 -2.38
CA VAL A 459 -32.85 -12.63 -1.85
C VAL A 459 -31.40 -12.66 -2.34
N ILE A 460 -30.76 -13.84 -2.29
CA ILE A 460 -29.39 -14.01 -2.76
C ILE A 460 -29.29 -13.64 -4.24
N LEU A 461 -30.21 -14.11 -5.08
CA LEU A 461 -30.23 -13.79 -6.50
C LEU A 461 -30.44 -12.29 -6.73
N TYR A 462 -31.44 -11.72 -6.08
CA TYR A 462 -31.84 -10.32 -6.27
C TYR A 462 -30.73 -9.34 -5.88
N GLU A 463 -30.08 -9.59 -4.75
CA GLU A 463 -29.02 -8.70 -4.24
C GLU A 463 -27.65 -9.05 -4.79
N GLY A 464 -27.38 -10.32 -5.08
CA GLY A 464 -26.04 -10.79 -5.43
C GLY A 464 -25.57 -10.47 -6.84
N ILE A 465 -26.49 -10.26 -7.78
CA ILE A 465 -26.12 -10.03 -9.19
C ILE A 465 -25.29 -8.74 -9.32
N GLY A 466 -25.76 -7.64 -8.74
CA GLY A 466 -25.07 -6.37 -8.80
C GLY A 466 -23.74 -6.40 -8.05
N ILE A 467 -23.74 -7.00 -6.87
CA ILE A 467 -22.53 -7.14 -6.06
C ILE A 467 -21.45 -7.89 -6.85
N THR A 468 -21.82 -9.03 -7.45
CA THR A 468 -20.89 -9.85 -8.23
C THR A 468 -20.33 -9.08 -9.42
N PHE A 469 -21.22 -8.40 -10.18
CA PHE A 469 -20.78 -7.62 -11.34
C PHE A 469 -19.75 -6.56 -10.96
N TRP A 470 -20.04 -5.78 -9.91
CA TRP A 470 -19.17 -4.65 -9.55
C TRP A 470 -17.89 -5.10 -8.87
N ILE A 471 -17.88 -6.23 -8.16
CA ILE A 471 -16.63 -6.80 -7.63
C ILE A 471 -15.74 -7.23 -8.80
N ILE A 472 -16.30 -7.91 -9.81
CA ILE A 472 -15.55 -8.30 -11.01
C ILE A 472 -15.02 -7.07 -11.74
N THR A 473 -15.86 -6.03 -11.89
CA THR A 473 -15.48 -4.77 -12.52
C THR A 473 -14.31 -4.12 -11.78
N ALA A 474 -14.38 -4.06 -10.44
CA ALA A 474 -13.30 -3.47 -9.62
C ALA A 474 -11.99 -4.22 -9.80
N VAL A 475 -12.04 -5.57 -9.77
CA VAL A 475 -10.86 -6.40 -9.94
C VAL A 475 -10.24 -6.19 -11.33
N LEU A 476 -11.07 -6.17 -12.38
CA LEU A 476 -10.58 -5.98 -13.76
C LEU A 476 -9.94 -4.60 -13.95
N ILE A 477 -10.53 -3.55 -13.37
CA ILE A 477 -9.97 -2.19 -13.46
C ILE A 477 -8.63 -2.13 -12.74
N LEU A 478 -8.54 -2.71 -11.53
CA LEU A 478 -7.28 -2.75 -10.80
C LEU A 478 -6.21 -3.49 -11.59
N ARG A 479 -6.55 -4.61 -12.22
CA ARG A 479 -5.60 -5.37 -13.03
C ARG A 479 -5.15 -4.57 -14.25
N SER A 480 -6.00 -3.74 -14.82
CA SER A 480 -5.61 -2.90 -15.97
C SER A 480 -4.55 -1.86 -15.58
N PHE A 481 -4.55 -1.37 -14.35
CA PHE A 481 -3.54 -0.43 -13.86
C PHE A 481 -2.16 -1.06 -13.63
N UNK A 482 -2.17 -2.18 -13.59
CA UNK A 482 -1.02 -2.88 -13.31
C UNK A 482 -0.34 -3.39 -14.50
N ARG A 483 -0.89 -3.27 -15.58
CA ARG A 483 -0.28 -3.87 -16.76
C ARG A 483 0.83 -3.00 -17.34
N PRO A 484 2.01 -3.59 -17.62
CA PRO A 484 3.09 -2.81 -18.20
C PRO A 484 2.80 -2.45 -19.66
N ALA A 485 3.41 -1.34 -20.12
CA ALA A 485 3.23 -0.85 -21.47
C ALA A 485 4.13 -1.56 -22.50
N HIS A 486 5.18 -2.30 -22.05
CA HIS A 486 6.17 -2.92 -22.91
C HIS A 486 6.53 -4.34 -22.49
N ASN A 487 6.76 -5.19 -23.50
CA ASN A 487 7.40 -6.52 -23.36
C ASN A 487 8.75 -6.51 -24.07
N ALA A 488 9.75 -7.20 -23.50
CA ALA A 488 11.08 -7.28 -24.11
C ALA A 488 11.02 -8.08 -25.41
N GLN A 489 11.71 -7.57 -26.45
CA GLN A 489 11.85 -8.25 -27.72
C GLN A 489 13.21 -8.98 -27.78
N GLY A 490 13.33 -10.02 -28.63
CA GLY A 490 14.54 -10.79 -28.77
C GLY A 490 15.75 -9.96 -29.21
N SER A 491 15.52 -8.95 -30.07
CA SER A 491 16.57 -8.05 -30.51
C SER A 491 17.13 -7.21 -29.36
N ASP A 492 16.29 -6.90 -28.35
CA ASP A 492 16.73 -6.15 -27.17
C ASP A 492 17.69 -6.98 -26.31
N VAL A 493 17.45 -8.29 -26.18
CA VAL A 493 18.35 -9.18 -25.42
C VAL A 493 19.75 -9.21 -26.06
N ALA A 494 19.82 -9.36 -27.40
CA ALA A 494 21.08 -9.38 -28.13
C ALA A 494 21.82 -8.04 -28.00
N ARG A 495 21.09 -6.93 -28.10
CA ARG A 495 21.66 -5.57 -27.95
C ARG A 495 22.20 -5.35 -26.55
N ALA A 496 21.47 -5.78 -25.52
CA ALA A 496 21.90 -5.67 -24.11
C ALA A 496 23.17 -6.49 -23.88
N ARG A 497 23.24 -7.71 -24.43
CA ARG A 497 24.45 -8.55 -24.30
C ARG A 497 25.66 -7.90 -24.96
N ALA A 498 25.46 -7.29 -26.12
CA ALA A 498 26.55 -6.60 -26.82
C ALA A 498 27.07 -5.41 -25.97
N ILE A 499 26.19 -4.64 -25.37
CA ILE A 499 26.58 -3.51 -24.50
C ILE A 499 27.32 -4.04 -23.26
N LEU A 500 26.84 -5.12 -22.64
CA LEU A 500 27.47 -5.68 -21.45
C LEU A 500 28.88 -6.16 -21.75
N LYS A 501 29.07 -6.82 -22.89
CA LYS A 501 30.36 -7.36 -23.30
C LYS A 501 31.38 -6.30 -23.73
N THR A 502 30.93 -5.13 -24.13
CA THR A 502 31.82 -4.06 -24.62
C THR A 502 32.05 -2.95 -23.62
N THR A 503 31.23 -2.87 -22.54
CA THR A 503 31.33 -1.82 -21.54
C THR A 503 31.48 -2.42 -20.14
N GLU A 504 30.71 -1.91 -19.18
CA GLU A 504 30.92 -2.25 -17.79
C GLU A 504 29.59 -2.23 -17.01
N GLY A 505 29.40 -3.23 -16.16
CA GLY A 505 28.34 -3.28 -15.19
C GLY A 505 28.91 -3.59 -13.81
N SER A 506 28.10 -4.18 -12.95
CA SER A 506 28.57 -4.70 -11.65
C SER A 506 28.92 -6.19 -11.79
N SER A 507 29.41 -6.76 -10.71
CA SER A 507 29.68 -8.21 -10.65
C SER A 507 28.42 -9.06 -10.84
N LEU A 508 27.23 -8.50 -10.65
CA LEU A 508 25.97 -9.22 -10.83
C LEU A 508 25.30 -8.94 -12.17
N SER A 509 25.92 -8.15 -13.04
CA SER A 509 25.26 -7.66 -14.25
C SER A 509 25.00 -8.74 -15.31
N TRP A 510 25.71 -9.89 -15.27
CA TRP A 510 25.37 -10.98 -16.19
C TRP A 510 23.94 -11.48 -15.97
N MET A 511 23.40 -11.32 -14.75
CA MET A 511 22.03 -11.73 -14.43
C MET A 511 20.98 -10.94 -15.22
N THR A 512 21.35 -9.77 -15.77
CA THR A 512 20.46 -8.98 -16.64
C THR A 512 20.10 -9.76 -17.92
N GLN A 513 20.90 -10.77 -18.30
CA GLN A 513 20.71 -11.57 -19.50
C GLN A 513 19.68 -12.68 -19.32
N TRP A 514 19.24 -12.93 -18.10
CA TRP A 514 18.29 -13.99 -17.79
C TRP A 514 16.89 -13.65 -18.29
N SER A 515 16.07 -14.67 -18.54
CA SER A 515 14.70 -14.49 -18.99
C SER A 515 13.85 -13.81 -17.89
N GLY A 516 12.83 -13.09 -18.33
CA GLY A 516 11.93 -12.38 -17.43
C GLY A 516 12.22 -10.91 -17.30
N ASN A 517 13.32 -10.42 -17.82
CA ASN A 517 13.71 -9.01 -17.76
C ASN A 517 13.30 -8.27 -19.02
N SER A 518 12.87 -7.03 -18.86
CA SER A 518 12.70 -6.06 -19.94
C SER A 518 13.92 -5.16 -19.97
N TYR A 519 14.17 -4.54 -21.12
CA TYR A 519 15.35 -3.69 -21.31
C TYR A 519 14.94 -2.29 -21.74
N TRP A 520 15.59 -1.30 -21.13
CA TRP A 520 15.47 0.09 -21.56
C TRP A 520 16.87 0.58 -21.94
N PHE A 521 16.97 1.26 -23.07
CA PHE A 521 18.24 1.74 -23.59
C PHE A 521 18.30 3.27 -23.49
N SER A 522 19.48 3.80 -23.12
CA SER A 522 19.68 5.23 -22.94
C SER A 522 19.58 5.95 -24.29
N ASN A 523 19.41 7.27 -24.24
CA ASN A 523 19.33 8.09 -25.45
C ASN A 523 20.60 8.00 -26.31
N SER A 524 21.76 7.84 -25.66
CA SER A 524 23.04 7.66 -26.39
C SER A 524 23.13 6.28 -27.07
N GLY A 525 22.33 5.30 -26.62
CA GLY A 525 22.40 3.93 -27.09
C GLY A 525 23.54 3.11 -26.51
N ASN A 526 24.34 3.70 -25.62
CA ASN A 526 25.53 3.05 -25.07
C ASN A 526 25.30 2.35 -23.74
N SER A 527 24.13 2.56 -23.10
CA SER A 527 23.82 1.99 -21.79
C SER A 527 22.43 1.38 -21.79
N PHE A 528 22.23 0.40 -20.91
CA PHE A 528 20.89 -0.17 -20.72
C PHE A 528 20.62 -0.41 -19.23
N ILE A 529 19.32 -0.55 -18.90
CA ILE A 529 18.86 -0.99 -17.60
C ILE A 529 17.92 -2.16 -17.84
N ALA A 530 18.18 -3.28 -17.14
CA ALA A 530 17.28 -4.42 -17.13
C ALA A 530 16.32 -4.26 -15.95
N TYR A 531 15.05 -4.51 -16.17
CA TYR A 531 14.04 -4.29 -15.13
C TYR A 531 12.85 -5.22 -15.32
N ARG A 532 12.04 -5.33 -14.26
CA ARG A 532 10.75 -6.01 -14.27
C ARG A 532 9.71 -5.07 -13.68
N VAL A 533 8.51 -5.05 -14.27
CA VAL A 533 7.43 -4.24 -13.72
C VAL A 533 6.50 -5.16 -12.93
N LEU A 534 6.49 -4.96 -11.61
CA LEU A 534 5.68 -5.75 -10.68
C LEU A 534 5.00 -4.77 -9.71
N SER A 535 3.69 -4.84 -9.59
CA SER A 535 2.91 -3.97 -8.70
C SER A 535 3.16 -2.48 -8.95
N GLY A 536 3.36 -2.10 -10.22
CA GLY A 536 3.64 -0.72 -10.58
C GLY A 536 5.08 -0.27 -10.31
N ILE A 537 5.95 -1.18 -9.84
CA ILE A 537 7.36 -0.90 -9.57
C ILE A 537 8.20 -1.38 -10.74
N ALA A 538 9.00 -0.48 -11.31
CA ALA A 538 10.03 -0.83 -12.29
C ALA A 538 11.28 -1.25 -11.49
N LEU A 539 11.37 -2.53 -11.19
CA LEU A 539 12.41 -3.10 -10.33
C LEU A 539 13.61 -3.46 -11.20
N THR A 540 14.72 -2.73 -11.05
CA THR A 540 15.91 -3.00 -11.88
C THR A 540 16.69 -4.18 -11.32
N LEU A 541 17.42 -4.84 -12.20
CA LEU A 541 18.36 -5.90 -11.84
C LEU A 541 19.76 -5.30 -11.85
N GLY A 542 20.19 -4.85 -10.68
CA GLY A 542 21.49 -4.21 -10.54
C GLY A 542 21.53 -2.79 -11.10
N PRO A 543 22.74 -2.25 -11.26
CA PRO A 543 22.92 -0.88 -11.77
C PRO A 543 22.79 -0.84 -13.29
N PRO A 544 22.75 0.37 -13.88
CA PRO A 544 22.86 0.51 -15.33
C PRO A 544 24.15 -0.12 -15.84
N VAL A 545 24.06 -0.73 -17.02
CA VAL A 545 25.20 -1.33 -17.71
C VAL A 545 25.58 -0.40 -18.85
N GLY A 546 26.83 0.02 -18.89
CA GLY A 546 27.30 0.95 -19.90
C GLY A 546 28.56 1.69 -19.47
N PRO A 547 29.01 2.69 -20.23
CA PRO A 547 30.20 3.46 -19.84
C PRO A 547 29.99 4.11 -18.47
N PRO A 548 30.96 4.03 -17.54
CA PRO A 548 30.80 4.65 -16.21
C PRO A 548 30.58 6.15 -16.25
N SER A 549 31.10 6.83 -17.27
CA SER A 549 30.92 8.29 -17.43
C SER A 549 29.46 8.69 -17.65
N GLU A 550 28.62 7.76 -18.11
CA GLU A 550 27.20 8.03 -18.40
C GLU A 550 26.27 7.60 -17.26
N LEU A 551 26.80 7.13 -16.13
CA LEU A 551 25.98 6.53 -15.06
C LEU A 551 24.87 7.47 -14.56
N GLY A 552 25.24 8.68 -14.17
CA GLY A 552 24.25 9.64 -13.65
C GLY A 552 23.20 10.03 -14.68
N ARG A 553 23.62 10.25 -15.92
CA ARG A 553 22.69 10.60 -16.99
C ARG A 553 21.74 9.44 -17.30
N THR A 554 22.25 8.21 -17.33
CA THR A 554 21.43 7.01 -17.59
C THR A 554 20.37 6.84 -16.50
N ILE A 555 20.75 7.02 -15.23
CA ILE A 555 19.81 6.90 -14.11
C ILE A 555 18.70 7.96 -14.23
N ASP A 556 19.09 9.20 -14.54
CA ASP A 556 18.14 10.30 -14.69
C ASP A 556 17.16 10.05 -15.85
N GLU A 557 17.67 9.60 -16.99
CA GLU A 557 16.84 9.30 -18.16
C GLU A 557 15.86 8.14 -17.86
N PHE A 558 16.32 7.10 -17.18
CA PHE A 558 15.46 5.96 -16.84
C PHE A 558 14.37 6.39 -15.84
N THR A 559 14.74 7.22 -14.86
CA THR A 559 13.78 7.72 -13.88
C THR A 559 12.65 8.50 -14.56
N HIS A 560 13.02 9.35 -15.53
CA HIS A 560 12.04 10.08 -16.34
C HIS A 560 11.15 9.12 -17.14
N HIS A 561 11.76 8.11 -17.78
CA HIS A 561 11.03 7.12 -18.57
C HIS A 561 10.01 6.36 -17.70
N ALA A 562 10.45 5.89 -16.52
CA ALA A 562 9.58 5.15 -15.61
C ALA A 562 8.41 6.01 -15.14
N THR A 563 8.71 7.29 -14.82
CA THR A 563 7.68 8.23 -14.36
C THR A 563 6.65 8.49 -15.46
N GLU A 564 7.08 8.62 -16.70
CA GLU A 564 6.18 8.81 -17.85
C GLU A 564 5.27 7.57 -18.03
N LYS A 565 5.79 6.38 -17.76
CA LYS A 565 5.01 5.14 -17.87
C LYS A 565 4.13 4.88 -16.64
N GLY A 566 4.24 5.70 -15.61
CA GLY A 566 3.49 5.52 -14.38
C GLY A 566 4.09 4.51 -13.43
N TRP A 567 5.34 4.11 -13.65
CA TRP A 567 6.05 3.17 -12.79
C TRP A 567 6.88 3.90 -11.76
N THR A 568 7.06 3.26 -10.60
CA THR A 568 8.02 3.71 -9.59
C THR A 568 9.35 3.02 -9.85
N PRO A 569 10.43 3.73 -10.20
CA PRO A 569 11.72 3.07 -10.39
C PRO A 569 12.31 2.67 -9.04
N CYS A 570 12.82 1.45 -8.97
CA CYS A 570 13.53 0.93 -7.80
C CYS A 570 14.80 0.26 -8.30
N PHE A 571 15.96 0.83 -7.94
CA PHE A 571 17.25 0.26 -8.32
C PHE A 571 17.66 -0.75 -7.26
N TYR A 572 17.58 -2.02 -7.62
CA TYR A 572 17.74 -3.13 -6.67
C TYR A 572 19.13 -3.76 -6.79
N SER A 573 19.76 -3.96 -5.63
CA SER A 573 21.05 -4.67 -5.53
C SER A 573 22.17 -3.93 -6.28
N VAL A 574 22.34 -2.66 -5.95
CA VAL A 574 23.29 -1.78 -6.65
C VAL A 574 24.48 -1.45 -5.75
N PRO A 575 25.67 -1.24 -6.33
CA PRO A 575 26.86 -0.89 -5.56
C PRO A 575 26.81 0.56 -5.05
N PRO A 576 27.73 0.94 -4.14
CA PRO A 576 27.76 2.30 -3.60
C PRO A 576 27.86 3.42 -4.64
N SER A 577 28.54 3.18 -5.77
CA SER A 577 28.64 4.20 -6.84
C SER A 577 27.29 4.56 -7.42
N THR A 578 26.41 3.59 -7.63
CA THR A 578 25.06 3.83 -8.13
C THR A 578 24.19 4.49 -7.04
N LYS A 579 24.33 4.02 -5.78
CA LYS A 579 23.64 4.66 -4.66
C LYS A 579 23.98 6.14 -4.57
N ASP A 580 25.28 6.50 -4.67
CA ASP A 580 25.71 7.88 -4.60
C ASP A 580 25.15 8.72 -5.74
N ALA A 581 25.12 8.16 -6.96
CA ALA A 581 24.56 8.84 -8.12
C ALA A 581 23.06 9.09 -7.95
N THR A 582 22.33 8.13 -7.36
CA THR A 582 20.89 8.30 -7.12
C THR A 582 20.59 9.26 -5.98
N GLU A 583 21.45 9.31 -4.96
CA GLU A 583 21.31 10.26 -3.85
C GLU A 583 21.34 11.71 -4.35
N LYS A 584 22.13 11.99 -5.35
CA LYS A 584 22.20 13.33 -5.98
C LYS A 584 20.86 13.72 -6.62
N LEU A 585 20.03 12.72 -6.98
CA LEU A 585 18.72 12.94 -7.58
C LEU A 585 17.57 12.87 -6.54
N GLY A 586 17.93 12.74 -5.26
CA GLY A 586 16.97 12.71 -4.17
C GLY A 586 16.45 11.32 -3.76
N UNK A 587 16.82 10.20 -4.22
CA UNK A 587 16.43 8.92 -3.94
C UNK A 587 16.90 8.53 -2.61
N GLY A 588 16.19 7.85 -1.93
CA GLY A 588 16.53 7.18 -0.67
C GLY A 588 17.11 5.81 -0.93
N SER A 589 17.81 5.27 0.05
CA SER A 589 18.44 3.96 -0.11
C SER A 589 18.40 3.16 1.18
N VAL A 590 18.48 1.83 1.05
CA VAL A 590 18.59 0.90 2.18
C VAL A 590 19.48 -0.26 1.72
N GLN A 591 20.33 -0.74 2.64
CA GLN A 591 21.19 -1.88 2.34
C GLN A 591 20.35 -3.16 2.36
N VAL A 592 20.42 -3.94 1.27
CA VAL A 592 19.62 -5.18 1.13
C VAL A 592 20.49 -6.44 1.09
N ALA A 593 21.81 -6.32 0.92
CA ALA A 593 22.67 -7.48 0.83
C ALA A 593 24.12 -7.09 1.11
N GLN A 594 24.96 -8.10 1.34
CA GLN A 594 26.42 -7.97 1.37
C GLN A 594 26.98 -8.84 0.25
N GLU A 595 27.74 -8.25 -0.65
CA GLU A 595 28.47 -9.00 -1.65
C GLU A 595 29.79 -9.45 -1.08
N THR A 596 30.15 -10.71 -1.30
CA THR A 596 31.36 -11.36 -0.79
C THR A 596 32.36 -11.47 -1.93
N ILE A 597 33.53 -10.86 -1.81
CA ILE A 597 34.52 -10.78 -2.90
C ILE A 597 35.86 -11.32 -2.42
N LEU A 598 36.46 -12.18 -3.24
CA LEU A 598 37.82 -12.67 -3.06
C LEU A 598 38.72 -11.97 -4.05
N ASP A 599 39.72 -11.22 -3.57
CA ASP A 599 40.75 -10.61 -4.42
C ASP A 599 41.80 -11.68 -4.72
N LEU A 600 41.92 -12.05 -5.98
CA LEU A 600 42.70 -13.23 -6.39
C LEU A 600 44.22 -12.99 -6.38
N ALA A 601 44.67 -11.77 -6.66
CA ALA A 601 46.11 -11.51 -6.80
C ALA A 601 46.86 -11.84 -5.52
N THR A 602 46.27 -11.59 -4.35
CA THR A 602 46.90 -11.83 -3.03
C THR A 602 46.41 -13.10 -2.35
N LEU A 603 45.55 -13.88 -3.04
CA LEU A 603 44.90 -15.04 -2.42
C LEU A 603 45.90 -16.17 -2.16
N SER A 604 45.87 -16.68 -0.93
CA SER A 604 46.64 -17.83 -0.51
C SER A 604 45.90 -18.50 0.65
N PHE A 605 45.63 -19.79 0.53
CA PHE A 605 44.91 -20.55 1.55
C PHE A 605 45.90 -21.08 2.63
N THR A 606 46.81 -20.22 3.09
CA THR A 606 47.78 -20.53 4.15
C THR A 606 47.36 -19.82 5.44
N GLY A 607 47.84 -20.34 6.56
CA GLY A 607 47.53 -19.76 7.87
C GLY A 607 46.30 -20.41 8.53
N LYS A 608 46.15 -20.07 9.78
CA LYS A 608 45.15 -20.68 10.68
C LYS A 608 43.72 -20.37 10.24
N LYS A 609 43.48 -19.20 9.65
CA LYS A 609 42.16 -18.77 9.23
C LYS A 609 41.60 -19.62 8.08
N PHE A 610 42.47 -20.24 7.28
CA PHE A 610 42.08 -21.05 6.13
C PHE A 610 42.16 -22.55 6.40
N GLN A 611 42.21 -22.95 7.69
CA GLN A 611 42.34 -24.36 8.05
C GLN A 611 41.20 -25.22 7.48
N ASP A 612 39.97 -24.71 7.60
CA ASP A 612 38.79 -25.44 7.07
C ASP A 612 38.87 -25.66 5.57
N ILE A 613 39.40 -24.66 4.84
CA ILE A 613 39.52 -24.74 3.39
C ILE A 613 40.60 -25.76 3.01
N ARG A 614 41.74 -25.73 3.67
CA ARG A 614 42.85 -26.72 3.46
C ARG A 614 42.38 -28.13 3.79
N THR A 615 41.59 -28.29 4.87
CA THR A 615 41.01 -29.59 5.25
C THR A 615 40.14 -30.13 4.12
N ALA A 616 39.28 -29.26 3.55
CA ALA A 616 38.39 -29.65 2.45
C ALA A 616 39.23 -30.10 1.22
N LEU A 617 40.25 -29.32 0.87
CA LEU A 617 41.12 -29.65 -0.29
C LEU A 617 41.88 -30.98 -0.07
N ASN A 618 42.44 -31.18 1.10
CA ASN A 618 43.18 -32.40 1.45
C ASN A 618 42.27 -33.63 1.49
N LYS A 619 41.08 -33.48 2.04
CA LYS A 619 40.10 -34.57 2.16
C LYS A 619 39.58 -34.99 0.77
N ALA A 620 39.38 -34.03 -0.11
CA ALA A 620 38.98 -34.33 -1.48
C ALA A 620 40.04 -35.14 -2.20
N ALA A 621 41.33 -34.76 -2.05
CA ALA A 621 42.43 -35.48 -2.64
C ALA A 621 42.50 -36.94 -2.15
N LYS A 622 42.28 -37.15 -0.82
CA LYS A 622 42.29 -38.49 -0.24
C LYS A 622 41.13 -39.35 -0.76
N GLU A 623 40.00 -38.76 -1.00
CA GLU A 623 38.80 -39.49 -1.42
C GLU A 623 38.70 -39.61 -2.95
N GLY A 624 39.70 -39.12 -3.69
CA GLY A 624 39.70 -39.20 -5.13
C GLY A 624 38.76 -38.26 -5.83
N ILE A 625 38.43 -37.18 -5.18
CA ILE A 625 37.51 -36.14 -5.74
C ILE A 625 38.38 -35.11 -6.45
N HIS A 626 38.09 -34.86 -7.73
CA HIS A 626 38.77 -33.86 -8.54
C HIS A 626 37.78 -32.95 -9.21
N THR A 627 38.25 -31.85 -9.81
CA THR A 627 37.38 -30.87 -10.48
C THR A 627 37.39 -31.09 -11.98
N GLN A 628 36.25 -30.70 -12.60
CA GLN A 628 36.07 -30.73 -14.03
C GLN A 628 35.27 -29.51 -14.47
N TRP A 629 35.86 -28.71 -15.38
CA TRP A 629 35.13 -27.59 -15.97
C TRP A 629 34.23 -28.07 -17.08
N VAL A 630 33.01 -27.63 -17.16
CA VAL A 630 32.06 -27.92 -18.23
C VAL A 630 31.27 -26.68 -18.60
N SER A 631 30.79 -26.65 -19.84
CA SER A 631 29.71 -25.74 -20.25
C SER A 631 28.44 -26.59 -20.35
N TYR A 632 27.41 -26.25 -19.60
CA TYR A 632 26.20 -27.09 -19.47
C TYR A 632 25.56 -27.37 -20.85
N PRO A 633 25.38 -26.36 -21.76
CA PRO A 633 24.80 -26.69 -23.08
C PRO A 633 25.63 -27.65 -23.92
N ASP A 634 26.94 -27.70 -23.68
CA ASP A 634 27.84 -28.57 -24.44
C ASP A 634 28.19 -29.87 -23.68
N ALA A 635 27.63 -30.06 -22.49
CA ALA A 635 27.94 -31.22 -21.64
C ALA A 635 27.39 -32.51 -22.24
N PRO A 636 28.12 -33.63 -22.11
CA PRO A 636 27.56 -34.94 -22.48
C PRO A 636 26.28 -35.23 -21.69
N LEU A 637 25.38 -36.01 -22.26
CA LEU A 637 24.10 -36.34 -21.68
C LEU A 637 24.23 -36.91 -20.26
N ALA A 638 25.24 -37.77 -20.05
CA ALA A 638 25.46 -38.38 -18.72
C ALA A 638 25.75 -37.34 -17.65
N ILE A 639 26.54 -36.31 -18.01
CA ILE A 639 26.85 -35.20 -17.07
C ILE A 639 25.64 -34.32 -16.88
N ALA A 640 24.93 -33.92 -17.93
CA ALA A 640 23.75 -33.08 -17.86
C ALA A 640 22.65 -33.75 -17.02
N ASP A 641 22.46 -35.07 -17.20
CA ASP A 641 21.46 -35.83 -16.43
C ASP A 641 21.77 -35.82 -14.93
N GLN A 642 23.06 -35.99 -14.57
CA GLN A 642 23.46 -35.94 -13.15
C GLN A 642 23.24 -34.56 -12.55
N ILE A 643 23.59 -33.50 -13.30
CA ILE A 643 23.37 -32.12 -12.83
C ILE A 643 21.89 -31.89 -12.59
N HIS A 644 21.04 -32.29 -13.52
CA HIS A 644 19.60 -32.15 -13.41
C HIS A 644 19.07 -32.92 -12.19
N ALA A 645 19.57 -34.16 -11.98
CA ALA A 645 19.14 -34.98 -10.83
C ALA A 645 19.55 -34.36 -9.50
N ILE A 646 20.77 -33.81 -9.42
CA ILE A 646 21.26 -33.13 -8.21
C ILE A 646 20.39 -31.92 -7.91
N SER A 647 20.06 -31.12 -8.93
CA SER A 647 19.22 -29.94 -8.76
C SER A 647 17.80 -30.31 -8.31
N GLU A 648 17.21 -31.34 -8.92
CA GLU A 648 15.87 -31.82 -8.54
C GLU A 648 15.84 -32.29 -7.08
N GLU A 649 16.85 -33.05 -6.68
CA GLU A 649 16.98 -33.55 -5.30
C GLU A 649 17.12 -32.37 -4.32
N TRP A 650 17.94 -31.39 -4.68
CA TRP A 650 18.19 -30.24 -3.82
C TRP A 650 16.90 -29.42 -3.62
N VAL A 651 16.15 -29.17 -4.70
CA VAL A 651 14.90 -28.42 -4.63
C VAL A 651 13.86 -29.20 -3.79
N ALA A 652 13.79 -30.52 -3.96
CA ALA A 652 12.86 -31.37 -3.22
C ALA A 652 13.18 -31.39 -1.72
N ASP A 653 14.46 -31.42 -1.38
CA ASP A 653 14.91 -31.40 0.02
C ASP A 653 14.64 -30.06 0.72
N UNK A 654 14.77 -29.12 -0.10
CA UNK A 654 14.55 -27.92 0.42
C UNK A 654 13.24 -27.69 0.79
N LYS A 655 12.33 -28.36 0.27
CA LYS A 655 10.89 -28.24 0.44
C LYS A 655 10.42 -26.79 0.23
N MET A 656 11.14 -26.06 -0.56
CA MET A 656 10.89 -24.64 -0.80
C MET A 656 10.82 -24.40 -2.31
N PRO A 657 10.05 -23.39 -2.76
CA PRO A 657 10.03 -23.07 -4.19
C PRO A 657 11.39 -22.58 -4.64
N GLU A 658 11.75 -22.94 -5.87
CA GLU A 658 12.98 -22.43 -6.49
C GLU A 658 12.82 -20.93 -6.71
N MET A 659 13.81 -20.15 -6.29
CA MET A 659 13.77 -18.70 -6.40
C MET A 659 14.40 -18.27 -7.73
N GLY A 660 13.95 -17.11 -8.23
CA GLY A 660 14.49 -16.52 -9.45
C GLY A 660 15.08 -15.15 -9.21
N PHE A 661 14.95 -14.26 -10.16
CA PHE A 661 15.39 -12.87 -10.17
C PHE A 661 16.91 -12.76 -10.08
N THR A 662 17.50 -12.65 -8.88
CA THR A 662 18.97 -12.62 -8.72
C THR A 662 19.54 -13.98 -8.31
N LEU A 663 18.74 -15.03 -8.37
CA LEU A 663 19.15 -16.40 -8.03
C LEU A 663 18.88 -17.29 -9.25
N GLY A 664 19.92 -17.92 -9.76
CA GLY A 664 19.82 -18.77 -10.95
C GLY A 664 19.52 -20.22 -10.65
N GLY A 665 18.96 -20.89 -11.64
CA GLY A 665 18.70 -22.32 -11.62
C GLY A 665 19.30 -22.99 -12.84
N ILE A 666 18.75 -24.17 -13.16
CA ILE A 666 19.22 -24.97 -14.32
C ILE A 666 19.09 -24.20 -15.65
N GLU A 667 18.00 -23.43 -15.80
CA GLU A 667 17.80 -22.66 -17.03
C GLU A 667 18.90 -21.62 -17.23
N GLU A 668 19.36 -21.01 -16.13
CA GLU A 668 20.34 -19.93 -16.16
C GLU A 668 21.76 -20.44 -16.45
N ILE A 669 22.09 -21.70 -16.12
CA ILE A 669 23.40 -22.27 -16.48
C ILE A 669 23.43 -22.75 -17.93
N ASN A 670 22.30 -22.81 -18.62
CA ASN A 670 22.20 -23.24 -20.03
C ASN A 670 22.60 -22.08 -20.95
N ASP A 671 23.85 -21.67 -20.83
CA ASP A 671 24.47 -20.56 -21.56
C ASP A 671 25.92 -20.90 -21.77
N PRO A 672 26.42 -20.89 -23.01
CA PRO A 672 27.80 -21.30 -23.27
C PRO A 672 28.87 -20.41 -22.61
N GLU A 673 28.52 -19.20 -22.20
CA GLU A 673 29.46 -18.29 -21.56
C GLU A 673 29.46 -18.44 -20.02
N VAL A 674 28.58 -19.24 -19.47
CA VAL A 674 28.56 -19.57 -18.04
C VAL A 674 29.42 -20.82 -17.84
N ARG A 675 30.42 -20.72 -16.95
CA ARG A 675 31.32 -21.82 -16.67
C ARG A 675 30.87 -22.60 -15.45
N CYS A 676 30.80 -23.90 -15.53
CA CYS A 676 30.41 -24.77 -14.42
C CYS A 676 31.61 -25.61 -13.98
N LEU A 677 31.83 -25.66 -12.67
CA LEU A 677 32.87 -26.51 -12.08
C LEU A 677 32.19 -27.65 -11.33
N LEU A 678 32.60 -28.86 -11.65
CA LEU A 678 32.03 -30.10 -11.07
C LEU A 678 33.05 -30.74 -10.13
N ALA A 679 32.57 -31.26 -8.99
CA ALA A 679 33.35 -32.15 -8.13
C ALA A 679 33.00 -33.58 -8.52
N VAL A 680 33.99 -34.32 -9.05
CA VAL A 680 33.75 -35.62 -9.68
C VAL A 680 34.71 -36.66 -9.04
N ASP A 681 34.21 -37.85 -8.76
CA ASP A 681 35.05 -38.93 -8.27
C ASP A 681 35.60 -39.79 -9.44
N ASP A 682 36.40 -40.82 -9.10
CA ASP A 682 37.05 -41.69 -10.11
C ASP A 682 36.02 -42.51 -10.88
N GLN A 683 34.79 -42.62 -10.37
CA GLN A 683 33.72 -43.36 -11.05
C GLN A 683 32.80 -42.48 -11.87
N HIS A 684 33.22 -41.21 -12.08
CA HIS A 684 32.49 -40.21 -12.85
C HIS A 684 31.16 -39.80 -12.20
N THR A 685 31.03 -40.00 -10.90
CA THR A 685 29.86 -39.51 -10.13
C THR A 685 30.10 -38.05 -9.74
N ILE A 686 29.12 -37.19 -10.04
CA ILE A 686 29.18 -35.78 -9.71
C ILE A 686 28.66 -35.59 -8.27
N HIS A 687 29.50 -35.01 -7.41
CA HIS A 687 29.12 -34.74 -6.02
C HIS A 687 28.55 -33.33 -5.84
N ALA A 688 28.99 -32.38 -6.65
CA ALA A 688 28.53 -31.01 -6.54
C ALA A 688 28.81 -30.23 -7.82
N ILE A 689 28.11 -29.13 -7.99
CA ILE A 689 28.28 -28.19 -9.10
C ILE A 689 28.24 -26.77 -8.58
N ALA A 690 29.08 -25.91 -9.17
CA ALA A 690 29.05 -24.46 -8.93
C ALA A 690 29.17 -23.75 -10.27
N SER A 691 28.31 -22.79 -10.54
CA SER A 691 28.35 -22.02 -11.79
C SER A 691 28.97 -20.65 -11.58
N TRP A 692 29.62 -20.15 -12.62
CA TRP A 692 30.37 -18.90 -12.58
C TRP A 692 29.98 -18.03 -13.77
N LEU A 693 29.53 -16.79 -13.44
CA LEU A 693 29.05 -15.81 -14.40
C LEU A 693 30.18 -14.82 -14.70
N PRO A 694 30.44 -14.49 -15.98
CA PRO A 694 31.55 -13.58 -16.31
C PRO A 694 31.23 -12.13 -15.91
N VAL A 695 32.26 -11.41 -15.47
CA VAL A 695 32.20 -9.99 -15.15
C VAL A 695 33.09 -9.22 -16.11
N TYR A 696 32.49 -8.27 -16.83
CA TYR A 696 33.19 -7.51 -17.87
C TYR A 696 33.58 -6.12 -17.37
N ARG A 697 34.73 -5.67 -17.81
CA ARG A 697 35.21 -4.26 -17.64
C ARG A 697 35.97 -3.89 -18.91
N ASP A 698 35.52 -2.84 -19.59
CA ASP A 698 36.13 -2.36 -20.85
C ASP A 698 36.27 -3.45 -21.88
N GLY A 699 35.27 -4.32 -22.00
CA GLY A 699 35.21 -5.33 -22.99
C GLY A 699 36.01 -6.62 -22.69
N THR A 700 36.62 -6.70 -21.48
CA THR A 700 37.36 -7.91 -21.09
C THR A 700 36.81 -8.48 -19.79
N ILE A 701 36.86 -9.79 -19.64
CA ILE A 701 36.43 -10.45 -18.40
C ILE A 701 37.51 -10.25 -17.34
N VAL A 702 37.11 -9.61 -16.21
CA VAL A 702 38.06 -9.34 -15.11
C VAL A 702 37.78 -10.19 -13.88
N GLY A 703 36.64 -10.84 -13.82
CA GLY A 703 36.28 -11.67 -12.69
C GLY A 703 35.11 -12.59 -13.00
N TRP A 704 34.72 -13.37 -12.00
CA TRP A 704 33.65 -14.35 -12.14
C TRP A 704 32.79 -14.32 -10.89
N THR A 705 31.47 -14.51 -11.04
CA THR A 705 30.51 -14.46 -9.95
C THR A 705 29.85 -15.83 -9.76
N LEU A 706 29.90 -16.35 -8.54
CA LEU A 706 29.22 -17.59 -8.17
C LEU A 706 27.70 -17.37 -8.20
N ASP A 707 26.98 -18.30 -8.81
CA ASP A 707 25.53 -18.25 -8.85
C ASP A 707 24.90 -19.56 -8.40
N PHE A 708 24.79 -20.52 -9.32
CA PHE A 708 24.16 -21.82 -9.09
C PHE A 708 25.11 -22.71 -8.29
N MET A 709 24.63 -23.23 -7.15
CA MET A 709 25.47 -24.01 -6.24
C MET A 709 24.59 -25.12 -5.67
N ARG A 710 24.89 -26.37 -6.03
CA ARG A 710 24.12 -27.53 -5.62
C ARG A 710 25.07 -28.69 -5.28
N ARG A 711 24.73 -29.47 -4.27
CA ARG A 711 25.46 -30.67 -3.95
C ARG A 711 24.53 -31.87 -3.76
N ARG A 712 25.06 -33.03 -4.04
CA ARG A 712 24.35 -34.30 -3.80
C ARG A 712 24.27 -34.57 -2.29
N SER A 713 23.12 -34.99 -1.82
CA SER A 713 22.91 -35.21 -0.37
C SER A 713 23.80 -36.33 0.19
N THR A 714 24.08 -37.34 -0.60
CA THR A 714 24.94 -38.48 -0.24
C THR A 714 26.38 -38.28 -0.64
N GLY A 715 26.72 -37.14 -1.18
CA GLY A 715 28.05 -36.85 -1.69
C GLY A 715 29.03 -36.41 -0.61
N PHE A 716 30.24 -36.06 -1.09
CA PHE A 716 31.33 -35.55 -0.26
C PHE A 716 30.87 -34.28 0.47
N ARG A 717 30.99 -34.23 1.78
CA ARG A 717 30.39 -33.17 2.59
C ARG A 717 30.98 -31.80 2.30
N ALA A 718 32.29 -31.70 2.13
CA ALA A 718 32.99 -30.43 1.88
C ALA A 718 33.10 -30.09 0.40
N SER A 719 32.19 -30.62 -0.44
CA SER A 719 32.28 -30.46 -1.89
C SER A 719 32.15 -29.01 -2.34
N ILE A 720 31.30 -28.21 -1.70
CA ILE A 720 31.13 -26.80 -2.09
C ILE A 720 32.37 -25.99 -1.73
N GLU A 721 32.91 -26.15 -0.51
CA GLU A 721 34.18 -25.50 -0.11
C GLU A 721 35.30 -25.88 -1.09
N PHE A 722 35.36 -27.16 -1.46
CA PHE A 722 36.34 -27.65 -2.41
C PHE A 722 36.18 -26.99 -3.78
N LEU A 723 34.94 -26.87 -4.28
CA LEU A 723 34.66 -26.22 -5.55
C LEU A 723 35.03 -24.76 -5.59
N ILE A 724 34.64 -24.01 -4.51
CA ILE A 724 34.94 -22.58 -4.46
C ILE A 724 36.46 -22.35 -4.36
N ALA A 725 37.13 -23.11 -3.51
CA ALA A 725 38.58 -22.98 -3.35
C ALA A 725 39.30 -23.35 -4.68
N SER A 726 38.88 -24.43 -5.30
CA SER A 726 39.48 -24.87 -6.59
C SER A 726 39.24 -23.85 -7.69
N ALA A 727 38.06 -23.28 -7.77
CA ALA A 727 37.74 -22.22 -8.73
C ALA A 727 38.59 -20.97 -8.48
N ALA A 728 38.76 -20.59 -7.22
CA ALA A 728 39.56 -19.40 -6.86
C ALA A 728 41.02 -19.59 -7.32
N LEU A 729 41.58 -20.76 -7.04
CA LEU A 729 42.95 -21.05 -7.46
C LEU A 729 43.11 -21.11 -8.99
N SER A 730 42.11 -21.69 -9.65
CA SER A 730 42.11 -21.79 -11.13
C SER A 730 42.01 -20.41 -11.78
N PHE A 731 41.08 -19.56 -11.28
CA PHE A 731 40.91 -18.21 -11.82
C PHE A 731 42.08 -17.30 -11.50
N LYS A 732 42.73 -17.49 -10.37
CA LYS A 732 43.96 -16.76 -10.02
C LYS A 732 45.07 -17.12 -11.03
N GLU A 733 45.24 -18.41 -11.33
CA GLU A 733 46.23 -18.88 -12.28
C GLU A 733 45.96 -18.30 -13.67
N ASP A 734 44.71 -18.16 -14.06
CA ASP A 734 44.30 -17.59 -15.36
C ASP A 734 44.44 -16.06 -15.39
N GLY A 735 44.79 -15.41 -14.31
CA GLY A 735 45.08 -13.97 -14.24
C GLY A 735 43.88 -13.08 -13.99
N TYR A 736 42.76 -13.63 -13.58
CA TYR A 736 41.59 -12.81 -13.25
C TYR A 736 41.77 -12.05 -11.90
N GLU A 737 41.14 -10.90 -11.80
CA GLU A 737 41.36 -9.99 -10.64
C GLU A 737 40.63 -10.45 -9.39
N PHE A 738 39.38 -10.94 -9.55
CA PHE A 738 38.55 -11.25 -8.41
C PHE A 738 37.56 -12.37 -8.69
N LEU A 739 37.04 -12.91 -7.60
CA LEU A 739 35.97 -13.88 -7.59
C LEU A 739 34.88 -13.32 -6.65
N SER A 740 33.67 -13.15 -7.16
CA SER A 740 32.54 -12.77 -6.30
C SER A 740 31.78 -14.02 -5.89
N LEU A 741 31.52 -14.18 -4.60
CA LEU A 741 30.66 -15.24 -4.10
C LEU A 741 29.21 -14.79 -4.06
N SER A 742 28.89 -13.73 -4.81
CA SER A 742 27.57 -13.14 -4.97
C SER A 742 27.09 -12.44 -3.68
N GLY A 743 25.88 -11.91 -3.69
CA GLY A 743 25.29 -11.28 -2.54
C GLY A 743 24.48 -12.28 -1.72
N ALA A 744 24.45 -12.08 -0.41
CA ALA A 744 23.55 -12.82 0.46
C ALA A 744 22.35 -11.90 0.71
N PRO A 745 21.18 -12.20 0.11
CA PRO A 745 20.04 -11.32 0.26
C PRO A 745 19.61 -11.22 1.72
N LEU A 746 19.25 -10.00 2.15
CA LEU A 746 18.79 -9.70 3.50
C LEU A 746 19.81 -9.98 4.60
N ALA A 747 21.04 -10.38 4.26
CA ALA A 747 22.11 -10.59 5.23
C ALA A 747 22.87 -9.29 5.44
N ARG A 748 23.16 -8.97 6.69
CA ARG A 748 23.91 -7.79 7.06
C ARG A 748 25.02 -8.16 8.03
N ILE A 749 26.19 -7.55 7.82
CA ILE A 749 27.24 -7.53 8.81
C ILE A 749 27.09 -6.22 9.59
N GLU A 750 27.03 -6.32 10.91
CA GLU A 750 26.97 -5.14 11.77
C GLU A 750 28.23 -4.30 11.50
N GLN A 751 28.02 -3.12 10.93
CA GLN A 751 29.11 -2.19 10.74
C GLN A 751 29.37 -1.46 12.06
N THR A 752 30.53 -1.72 12.64
CA THR A 752 31.07 -0.93 13.73
C THR A 752 31.74 0.30 13.12
N GLY A 753 30.96 1.34 12.88
CA GLY A 753 31.48 2.57 12.31
C GLY A 753 30.41 3.61 12.22
N THR A 754 30.40 4.52 13.17
CA THR A 754 29.46 5.62 13.20
C THR A 754 29.96 6.73 12.32
N ASP A 755 29.41 6.83 11.12
CA ASP A 755 29.44 8.08 10.36
C ASP A 755 28.29 8.93 10.88
N PRO A 756 28.56 10.13 11.38
CA PRO A 756 27.49 11.01 11.85
C PRO A 756 26.75 11.64 10.68
N VAL A 757 25.87 10.89 10.08
CA VAL A 757 24.90 11.44 9.15
C VAL A 757 23.79 12.08 9.99
N ALA A 758 23.25 13.20 9.53
CA ALA A 758 22.24 13.98 10.24
C ALA A 758 21.20 13.09 10.90
N GLU A 759 20.96 13.31 12.18
CA GLU A 759 20.14 12.46 13.07
C GLU A 759 18.75 12.12 12.55
N GLY A 760 18.14 13.00 11.73
CA GLY A 760 16.81 12.82 11.22
C GLY A 760 16.68 11.75 10.13
N THR A 761 17.71 11.61 9.27
CA THR A 761 17.75 10.58 8.24
C THR A 761 18.19 9.24 8.82
N ALA A 762 19.01 9.25 9.89
CA ALA A 762 19.48 8.05 10.57
C ALA A 762 18.34 7.27 11.23
N GLN A 763 17.34 7.96 11.81
CA GLN A 763 16.22 7.32 12.48
C GLN A 763 15.27 6.62 11.49
N ARG A 764 15.04 7.23 10.31
CA ARG A 764 14.22 6.59 9.27
C ARG A 764 14.91 5.35 8.71
N ARG A 765 16.22 5.43 8.49
CA ARG A 765 17.03 4.28 8.04
C ARG A 765 17.01 3.16 9.08
N ALA A 766 17.10 3.49 10.37
CA ALA A 766 17.08 2.49 11.45
C ALA A 766 15.76 1.72 11.51
N GLY A 767 14.61 2.39 11.30
CA GLY A 767 13.31 1.73 11.27
C GLY A 767 13.18 0.76 10.12
N LEU A 768 13.59 1.19 8.93
CA LEU A 768 13.55 0.36 7.72
C LEU A 768 14.55 -0.79 7.82
N ASP A 769 15.74 -0.52 8.35
CA ASP A 769 16.78 -1.53 8.59
C ASP A 769 16.27 -2.62 9.52
N ARG A 770 15.57 -2.24 10.59
CA ARG A 770 14.97 -3.19 11.52
C ARG A 770 13.92 -4.06 10.84
N LEU A 771 13.12 -3.46 9.97
CA LEU A 771 12.11 -4.20 9.23
C LEU A 771 12.74 -5.26 8.32
N LEU A 772 13.82 -4.89 7.63
CA LEU A 772 14.57 -5.80 6.77
C LEU A 772 15.27 -6.88 7.58
N GLU A 773 15.81 -6.57 8.74
CA GLU A 773 16.39 -7.55 9.67
C GLU A 773 15.34 -8.55 10.13
N GLN A 774 14.18 -8.08 10.43
CA GLN A 774 13.05 -8.93 10.81
C GLN A 774 12.61 -9.83 9.67
N UNK A 775 12.58 -9.27 8.70
CA UNK A 775 12.27 -9.97 7.56
C UNK A 775 13.26 -10.99 7.27
N GLY A 776 14.40 -10.75 7.28
CA GLY A 776 15.47 -11.72 7.09
C GLY A 776 15.49 -12.79 8.15
N ALA A 777 15.29 -12.42 9.42
CA ALA A 777 15.22 -13.37 10.52
C ALA A 777 14.05 -14.34 10.38
N ILE A 778 12.92 -13.86 9.88
CA ILE A 778 11.74 -14.69 9.65
C ILE A 778 12.01 -15.70 8.51
N LEU A 779 12.69 -15.28 7.45
CA LEU A 779 12.96 -16.11 6.29
C LEU A 779 14.20 -17.00 6.48
N GLU A 780 15.06 -16.73 7.47
CA GLU A 780 16.29 -17.50 7.71
C GLU A 780 16.07 -19.00 7.87
N PRO A 781 15.08 -19.47 8.69
CA PRO A 781 14.86 -20.93 8.78
C PRO A 781 14.44 -21.56 7.46
N VAL A 782 13.93 -20.74 6.54
CA VAL A 782 13.40 -21.19 5.26
C VAL A 782 14.50 -21.19 4.18
N TYR A 783 15.28 -20.11 4.08
CA TYR A 783 16.25 -19.91 2.99
C TYR A 783 17.71 -19.91 3.43
N GLY A 784 18.00 -19.79 4.73
CA GLY A 784 19.36 -19.87 5.27
C GLY A 784 20.26 -18.74 4.81
N PHE A 785 19.77 -17.51 4.69
CA PHE A 785 20.57 -16.39 4.20
C PHE A 785 21.74 -16.05 5.11
N LYS A 786 21.53 -16.07 6.44
CA LYS A 786 22.61 -15.81 7.41
C LYS A 786 23.64 -16.94 7.42
N SER A 787 23.19 -18.18 7.34
CA SER A 787 24.06 -19.35 7.27
C SER A 787 24.94 -19.30 6.02
N LEU A 788 24.39 -18.83 4.91
CA LEU A 788 25.12 -18.66 3.66
C LEU A 788 26.23 -17.61 3.81
N LEU A 789 25.95 -16.47 4.47
CA LEU A 789 26.95 -15.44 4.71
C LEU A 789 28.07 -15.97 5.62
N THR A 790 27.71 -16.72 6.66
CA THR A 790 28.67 -17.35 7.58
C THR A 790 29.55 -18.35 6.85
N PHE A 791 28.95 -19.16 5.96
CA PHE A 791 29.68 -20.12 5.13
C PHE A 791 30.71 -19.40 4.24
N LYS A 792 30.29 -18.31 3.58
CA LYS A 792 31.18 -17.55 2.68
C LYS A 792 32.33 -16.90 3.43
N SER A 793 32.15 -16.58 4.73
CA SER A 793 33.19 -15.95 5.54
C SER A 793 34.42 -16.84 5.77
N LYS A 794 34.29 -18.15 5.57
CA LYS A 794 35.45 -19.10 5.66
C LYS A 794 36.57 -18.77 4.69
N PHE A 795 36.23 -18.07 3.58
CA PHE A 795 37.21 -17.72 2.54
C PHE A 795 37.91 -16.39 2.83
N GLN A 796 37.63 -15.75 3.99
CA GLN A 796 38.19 -14.46 4.40
C GLN A 796 38.01 -13.41 3.31
N PRO A 797 36.77 -13.16 2.88
CA PRO A 797 36.52 -12.27 1.76
C PRO A 797 36.51 -10.81 2.20
N ARG A 798 36.53 -9.93 1.20
CA ARG A 798 36.17 -8.54 1.33
C ARG A 798 34.65 -8.42 1.13
N TYR A 799 33.99 -7.55 1.88
CA TYR A 799 32.55 -7.34 1.79
C TYR A 799 32.25 -6.00 1.18
N GLU A 800 31.28 -5.97 0.25
CA GLU A 800 30.76 -4.73 -0.30
C GLU A 800 29.26 -4.68 -0.10
N PRO A 801 28.72 -3.58 0.44
CA PRO A 801 27.26 -3.48 0.62
C PRO A 801 26.55 -3.31 -0.72
N LEU A 802 25.37 -3.90 -0.83
CA LEU A 802 24.49 -3.72 -1.97
C LEU A 802 23.22 -3.03 -1.48
N PHE A 803 22.76 -2.05 -2.23
CA PHE A 803 21.67 -1.17 -1.81
C PHE A 803 20.47 -1.33 -2.72
N MET A 804 19.32 -1.04 -2.15
CA MET A 804 18.07 -0.82 -2.88
C MET A 804 17.77 0.67 -2.82
N VAL A 805 17.55 1.29 -3.99
CA VAL A 805 17.34 2.73 -4.10
C VAL A 805 15.92 2.97 -4.58
N TYR A 806 15.22 3.85 -3.90
CA TYR A 806 13.81 4.14 -4.16
C TYR A 806 13.59 5.66 -4.13
N PRO A 807 12.65 6.18 -4.94
CA PRO A 807 12.43 7.63 -4.97
C PRO A 807 11.58 8.13 -3.80
N ASP A 808 10.78 7.26 -3.16
CA ASP A 808 9.78 7.68 -2.19
C ASP A 808 9.50 6.56 -1.20
N ALA A 809 9.59 6.88 0.10
CA ALA A 809 9.33 5.93 1.18
C ALA A 809 7.88 5.39 1.17
N ALA A 810 6.93 6.16 0.61
CA ALA A 810 5.54 5.70 0.48
C ALA A 810 5.40 4.48 -0.43
N ALA A 811 6.36 4.27 -1.34
CA ALA A 811 6.33 3.14 -2.26
C ALA A 811 6.93 1.86 -1.65
N LEU A 812 7.52 1.93 -0.44
CA LEU A 812 8.22 0.78 0.16
C LEU A 812 7.35 -0.47 0.32
N PRO A 813 6.07 -0.39 0.77
CA PRO A 813 5.26 -1.61 0.81
C PRO A 813 5.07 -2.25 -0.57
N SER A 814 4.82 -1.45 -1.61
CA SER A 814 4.71 -1.95 -2.98
C SER A 814 6.05 -2.52 -3.48
N ILE A 815 7.16 -1.88 -3.12
CA ILE A 815 8.50 -2.35 -3.48
C ILE A 815 8.78 -3.71 -2.81
N ALA A 816 8.46 -3.86 -1.53
CA ALA A 816 8.64 -5.13 -0.82
C ALA A 816 7.84 -6.25 -1.50
N ASN A 817 6.59 -5.98 -1.88
CA ASN A 817 5.77 -6.93 -2.62
C ASN A 817 6.39 -7.27 -3.98
N ALA A 818 6.90 -6.26 -4.70
CA ALA A 818 7.53 -6.47 -6.00
C ALA A 818 8.79 -7.33 -5.90
N VAL A 819 9.64 -7.07 -4.90
CA VAL A 819 10.86 -7.86 -4.66
C VAL A 819 10.51 -9.31 -4.34
N GLY A 820 9.53 -9.52 -3.45
CA GLY A 820 9.07 -10.86 -3.11
C GLY A 820 8.55 -11.61 -4.34
N ARG A 821 7.73 -10.95 -5.15
CA ARG A 821 7.19 -11.55 -6.37
C ARG A 821 8.28 -11.85 -7.41
N ALA A 822 9.31 -11.01 -7.48
CA ALA A 822 10.42 -11.22 -8.41
C ALA A 822 11.21 -12.49 -8.03
N TYR A 823 11.52 -12.67 -6.74
CA TYR A 823 12.22 -13.86 -6.27
C TYR A 823 11.37 -15.12 -6.38
N LEU A 824 10.06 -15.02 -6.17
CA LEU A 824 9.14 -16.14 -6.24
C LEU A 824 8.50 -16.29 -7.64
N SER A 825 9.08 -15.68 -8.66
CA SER A 825 8.54 -15.71 -10.03
C SER A 825 8.43 -17.12 -10.60
N LYS A 826 9.28 -18.05 -10.15
CA LYS A 826 9.25 -19.44 -10.57
C LYS A 826 8.32 -20.31 -9.72
N ALA A 827 7.78 -19.78 -8.63
CA ALA A 827 6.93 -20.53 -7.73
C ALA A 827 5.50 -20.60 -8.26
N SER A 828 4.86 -21.77 -8.12
CA SER A 828 3.44 -21.91 -8.41
C SER A 828 2.63 -21.24 -7.28
N ILE A 829 1.33 -21.01 -7.54
CA ILE A 829 0.43 -20.45 -6.52
C ILE A 829 0.41 -21.36 -5.28
N ARG A 830 0.37 -22.68 -5.50
CA ARG A 830 0.39 -23.65 -4.42
C ARG A 830 1.66 -23.56 -3.57
N GLU A 831 2.83 -23.43 -4.24
CA GLU A 831 4.11 -23.30 -3.55
C GLU A 831 4.19 -22.00 -2.75
N SER A 832 3.67 -20.90 -3.31
CA SER A 832 3.63 -19.60 -2.62
C SER A 832 2.72 -19.64 -1.39
N LEU A 833 1.58 -20.32 -1.49
CA LEU A 833 0.66 -20.49 -0.35
C LEU A 833 1.28 -21.38 0.73
N ASN A 834 2.01 -22.43 0.33
CA ASN A 834 2.72 -23.30 1.27
C ASN A 834 3.82 -22.52 2.00
N LEU A 835 4.54 -21.67 1.29
CA LEU A 835 5.57 -20.81 1.90
C LEU A 835 4.95 -19.85 2.90
N ALA A 836 3.84 -19.20 2.53
CA ALA A 836 3.12 -18.29 3.43
C ALA A 836 2.64 -19.02 4.68
N GLY A 837 2.14 -20.24 4.51
CA GLY A 837 1.72 -21.09 5.63
C GLY A 837 2.86 -21.43 6.56
N LYS A 838 4.04 -21.74 6.03
CA LYS A 838 5.24 -22.03 6.82
C LYS A 838 5.72 -20.80 7.60
N ILE A 839 5.69 -19.62 6.98
CA ILE A 839 6.09 -18.36 7.63
C ILE A 839 5.16 -18.07 8.81
N ILE A 840 3.84 -18.26 8.61
CA ILE A 840 2.84 -18.01 9.65
C ILE A 840 3.02 -19.01 10.82
N ARG A 841 3.38 -20.27 10.53
CA ARG A 841 3.52 -21.34 11.53
C ARG A 841 4.86 -21.34 12.25
N LEU A 842 5.82 -20.50 11.80
CA LEU A 842 7.10 -20.42 12.50
C LEU A 842 6.87 -19.89 13.92
N PRO A 843 7.32 -20.62 14.96
CA PRO A 843 7.20 -20.09 16.31
C PRO A 843 8.09 -18.86 16.41
N SER A 844 7.54 -17.79 16.98
CA SER A 844 8.34 -16.63 17.34
C SER A 844 9.42 -17.14 18.30
N LYS A 845 10.67 -17.12 17.88
CA LYS A 845 11.78 -17.40 18.77
C LYS A 845 11.77 -16.31 19.83
N GLU A 846 11.15 -16.60 20.95
CA GLU A 846 11.38 -15.81 22.14
C GLU A 846 12.89 -15.89 22.38
N SER A 847 13.49 -14.74 22.51
CA SER A 847 14.90 -14.66 22.84
C SER A 847 15.09 -15.28 24.21
N THR A 848 15.49 -16.53 24.24
CA THR A 848 16.07 -17.08 25.43
C THR A 848 17.51 -16.61 25.47
N ARG A 849 17.75 -15.60 26.37
CA ARG A 849 19.03 -14.97 26.73
C ARG A 849 19.40 -13.77 25.93
#